data_74c1c100c6ab52af302558d4b372511b
#
_entry.id   74c1c100c6ab52af302558d4b372511b
#
_cell.length_a   1.000
_cell.length_b   1.000
_cell.length_c   1.000
_cell.angle_alpha   90.00
_cell.angle_beta   90.00
_cell.angle_gamma   90.00
#
_symmetry.space_group_name_H-M   'P 1'
#
loop_
_entity.id
_entity.type
_entity.pdbx_description
1 polymer ?
#
loop_
_entity_poly.entity_id
_entity_poly.type
_entity_poly.pdbx_seq_one_letter_code
_entity_poly.pdbx_strand_id
1 'polypeptide(L)'
;MFLLYVAVSKYGNIKLGKAHEKPEFNNISWFSMLFSCGIAVGVYTLGVSEPMGYYRGGYNLAGRGPLYNDDDRAQLAIMQTFYHWGLHAWAPYIVVAITLGVVCYRWNLPLTMRSAFYPLLGNLIFSPIGDCIDAIAIACTTFGVCTSLGLGVDAITAFGARLNSDIDADIDSKTWTVVVMTLVANISVMLGLKKGIQVLSTVTFALGLFALLATLLLDNTWFLLNSYVQSCGHYLQYIIQTGFRTDAFEGLQFDFSADKNKYWESSNEDGGSPLYDIMAAANALVLNSTDISEGLRSPTAVFGSHRSSMMGGWTIFYWGWWVSWAPFVGMFIARISRGRTIRSVILGAFIAPTLFGFLWLNVWGSLGIKMQRVAELVLGDGSAATGSAGSASCFDWGYNGTVPISAAAIKLADDGYYALACRNGNQMLFDIMSPYGEVKKFLWVVLFVGITLYFITSSDSGSYVDDTISANGLQDPPVLQKIFWCWTEGAVAIALLVAGDKAGGNKALSAIRAVSIVAGLPFTFMLCFMCTSTWRALKIDAGDEDICQANQWSSGLLDAADLFNVRPAVGEPISHRYSVMERVQSLATAVVAPTIGVFKTCESEFGAGAVIGKVQAFFHASFFYLWLVLLCMSGMDDQWAYLGWTFFLFHVIQVTALRAATRETHGIYGNLLEDFFVCLVLYPAAVSQLHFQSMEKKQNNDVYKKPVDSA
;
A
#
# COMPACT_ATOMS: atom_id res chain seq x y z
N MET A 1 3.08 -14.11 -5.32
CA MET A 1 2.85 -15.36 -6.10
C MET A 1 2.53 -15.10 -7.57
N PHE A 2 1.52 -14.27 -7.90
CA PHE A 2 1.14 -13.95 -9.29
C PHE A 2 2.32 -13.49 -10.17
N LEU A 3 3.09 -12.50 -9.71
CA LEU A 3 4.25 -11.99 -10.46
C LEU A 3 5.34 -13.04 -10.70
N LEU A 4 5.61 -13.90 -9.71
CA LEU A 4 6.59 -14.98 -9.86
C LEU A 4 6.10 -16.01 -10.87
N TYR A 5 4.81 -16.34 -10.85
CA TYR A 5 4.23 -17.20 -11.89
C TYR A 5 4.37 -16.59 -13.28
N VAL A 6 4.04 -15.30 -13.44
CA VAL A 6 4.21 -14.60 -14.72
C VAL A 6 5.67 -14.65 -15.19
N ALA A 7 6.65 -14.45 -14.29
CA ALA A 7 8.07 -14.46 -14.64
C ALA A 7 8.56 -15.81 -15.18
N VAL A 8 8.11 -16.94 -14.61
CA VAL A 8 8.53 -18.27 -15.02
C VAL A 8 7.71 -18.82 -16.18
N SER A 9 6.52 -18.29 -16.44
CA SER A 9 5.62 -18.70 -17.51
C SER A 9 6.08 -18.19 -18.89
N LYS A 10 5.35 -18.59 -19.95
CA LYS A 10 5.55 -18.08 -21.31
C LYS A 10 5.34 -16.56 -21.42
N TYR A 11 4.48 -15.99 -20.56
CA TYR A 11 4.18 -14.55 -20.53
C TYR A 11 5.39 -13.70 -20.12
N GLY A 12 6.34 -14.27 -19.37
CA GLY A 12 7.59 -13.61 -19.01
C GLY A 12 8.45 -13.19 -20.21
N ASN A 13 8.26 -13.80 -21.37
CA ASN A 13 8.97 -13.47 -22.61
C ASN A 13 8.34 -12.30 -23.38
N ILE A 14 7.11 -11.88 -23.01
CA ILE A 14 6.46 -10.73 -23.62
C ILE A 14 7.31 -9.49 -23.37
N LYS A 15 7.57 -8.72 -24.45
CA LYS A 15 8.37 -7.50 -24.37
C LYS A 15 7.45 -6.31 -24.12
N LEU A 16 7.84 -5.43 -23.18
CA LEU A 16 7.18 -4.15 -22.96
C LEU A 16 7.54 -3.18 -24.11
N GLY A 17 6.90 -3.36 -25.23
CA GLY A 17 7.17 -2.67 -26.48
C GLY A 17 7.05 -3.58 -27.69
N LYS A 18 7.31 -3.04 -28.88
CA LYS A 18 7.27 -3.80 -30.14
C LYS A 18 8.43 -4.80 -30.21
N ALA A 19 8.29 -5.84 -31.00
CA ALA A 19 9.27 -6.93 -31.07
C ALA A 19 10.70 -6.47 -31.41
N HIS A 20 10.82 -5.42 -32.24
CA HIS A 20 12.13 -4.86 -32.66
C HIS A 20 12.72 -3.86 -31.67
N GLU A 21 11.96 -3.34 -30.70
CA GLU A 21 12.44 -2.34 -29.77
C GLU A 21 13.49 -2.91 -28.83
N LYS A 22 14.52 -2.11 -28.54
CA LYS A 22 15.57 -2.41 -27.56
C LYS A 22 15.40 -1.54 -26.33
N PRO A 23 15.92 -1.95 -25.15
CA PRO A 23 15.91 -1.10 -23.96
C PRO A 23 16.56 0.25 -24.24
N GLU A 24 15.89 1.33 -23.82
CA GLU A 24 16.36 2.70 -23.99
C GLU A 24 17.54 3.01 -23.05
N PHE A 25 17.54 2.41 -21.85
CA PHE A 25 18.55 2.60 -20.81
C PHE A 25 19.35 1.33 -20.57
N ASN A 26 20.65 1.48 -20.31
CA ASN A 26 21.49 0.35 -19.86
C ASN A 26 21.05 -0.14 -18.48
N ASN A 27 21.54 -1.30 -18.03
CA ASN A 27 21.09 -1.93 -16.79
C ASN A 27 21.43 -1.10 -15.54
N ILE A 28 22.59 -0.44 -15.52
CA ILE A 28 23.00 0.38 -14.36
C ILE A 28 22.12 1.62 -14.24
N SER A 29 21.97 2.41 -15.30
CA SER A 29 21.11 3.60 -15.28
C SER A 29 19.65 3.23 -15.00
N TRP A 30 19.16 2.15 -15.59
CA TRP A 30 17.80 1.66 -15.36
C TRP A 30 17.58 1.30 -13.88
N PHE A 31 18.49 0.53 -13.28
CA PHE A 31 18.41 0.15 -11.87
C PHE A 31 18.54 1.38 -10.94
N SER A 32 19.48 2.30 -11.24
CA SER A 32 19.65 3.51 -10.46
C SER A 32 18.39 4.38 -10.45
N MET A 33 17.77 4.61 -11.61
CA MET A 33 16.51 5.36 -11.71
C MET A 33 15.38 4.67 -10.96
N LEU A 34 15.25 3.36 -11.12
CA LEU A 34 14.23 2.55 -10.46
C LEU A 34 14.39 2.60 -8.93
N PHE A 35 15.61 2.39 -8.44
CA PHE A 35 15.88 2.37 -7.02
C PHE A 35 15.71 3.75 -6.39
N SER A 36 16.21 4.79 -7.05
CA SER A 36 16.07 6.17 -6.56
C SER A 36 14.61 6.65 -6.53
N CYS A 37 13.78 6.21 -7.48
CA CYS A 37 12.36 6.52 -7.52
C CYS A 37 11.57 5.71 -6.47
N GLY A 38 11.81 4.41 -6.35
CA GLY A 38 10.92 3.49 -5.63
C GLY A 38 11.18 3.34 -4.14
N ILE A 39 12.36 3.70 -3.63
CA ILE A 39 12.70 3.57 -2.19
C ILE A 39 13.09 4.93 -1.58
N ALA A 40 13.76 5.73 -2.35
CA ALA A 40 14.04 7.13 -2.06
C ALA A 40 14.55 7.44 -0.63
N VAL A 41 14.09 8.57 -0.09
CA VAL A 41 14.46 9.11 1.23
C VAL A 41 14.14 8.15 2.38
N GLY A 42 13.06 7.37 2.25
CA GLY A 42 12.59 6.50 3.32
C GLY A 42 13.64 5.52 3.82
N VAL A 43 14.44 4.94 2.93
CA VAL A 43 15.47 3.97 3.32
C VAL A 43 16.60 4.60 4.14
N TYR A 44 16.87 5.89 3.95
CA TYR A 44 17.81 6.63 4.79
C TYR A 44 17.22 6.96 6.15
N THR A 45 16.01 7.52 6.17
CA THR A 45 15.38 8.02 7.40
C THR A 45 14.92 6.90 8.31
N LEU A 46 14.41 5.79 7.74
CA LEU A 46 13.83 4.67 8.49
C LEU A 46 14.77 3.47 8.62
N GLY A 47 15.89 3.44 7.90
CA GLY A 47 16.81 2.29 7.89
C GLY A 47 17.43 1.93 9.25
N VAL A 48 17.49 2.88 10.18
CA VAL A 48 17.91 2.65 11.57
C VAL A 48 16.74 2.76 12.53
N SER A 49 15.91 3.80 12.36
CA SER A 49 14.85 4.11 13.32
C SER A 49 13.73 3.07 13.34
N GLU A 50 13.43 2.42 12.23
CA GLU A 50 12.41 1.38 12.18
C GLU A 50 12.83 0.12 12.93
N PRO A 51 13.97 -0.55 12.62
CA PRO A 51 14.38 -1.72 13.40
C PRO A 51 14.63 -1.39 14.87
N MET A 52 15.08 -0.18 15.22
CA MET A 52 15.17 0.27 16.61
C MET A 52 13.80 0.41 17.27
N GLY A 53 12.80 0.92 16.54
CA GLY A 53 11.41 0.98 16.99
C GLY A 53 10.86 -0.40 17.35
N TYR A 54 11.17 -1.43 16.57
CA TYR A 54 10.76 -2.81 16.89
C TYR A 54 11.59 -3.43 18.01
N TYR A 55 12.87 -3.17 18.03
CA TYR A 55 13.78 -3.74 19.02
C TYR A 55 13.49 -3.22 20.44
N ARG A 56 13.21 -1.92 20.60
CA ARG A 56 12.98 -1.26 21.91
C ARG A 56 11.64 -0.57 22.08
N GLY A 57 10.82 -0.48 21.03
CA GLY A 57 9.56 0.25 21.04
C GLY A 57 8.38 -0.42 21.76
N GLY A 58 8.59 -1.50 22.47
CA GLY A 58 7.54 -2.17 23.24
C GLY A 58 6.51 -2.94 22.40
N TYR A 59 6.73 -3.07 21.09
CA TYR A 59 5.89 -3.89 20.23
C TYR A 59 6.12 -5.36 20.51
N ASN A 60 5.06 -6.11 20.72
CA ASN A 60 5.14 -7.56 20.85
C ASN A 60 5.20 -8.19 19.46
N LEU A 61 6.39 -8.20 18.85
CA LEU A 61 6.62 -8.61 17.46
C LEU A 61 6.13 -10.03 17.14
N ALA A 62 6.02 -10.88 18.14
CA ALA A 62 5.69 -12.28 17.91
C ALA A 62 4.44 -12.76 18.66
N GLY A 63 3.72 -11.87 19.34
CA GLY A 63 2.63 -12.31 20.23
C GLY A 63 3.10 -13.26 21.33
N ARG A 64 4.40 -13.36 21.54
CA ARG A 64 5.03 -14.28 22.49
C ARG A 64 5.69 -13.44 23.54
N GLY A 65 5.22 -13.54 24.76
CA GLY A 65 5.64 -12.76 25.90
C GLY A 65 7.14 -12.79 26.21
N PRO A 66 7.55 -12.59 27.45
CA PRO A 66 8.94 -12.42 27.89
C PRO A 66 9.89 -13.61 27.64
N LEU A 67 9.47 -14.62 26.89
CA LEU A 67 10.23 -15.81 26.54
C LEU A 67 11.25 -15.62 25.41
N TYR A 68 11.25 -14.48 24.70
CA TYR A 68 12.27 -14.20 23.69
C TYR A 68 13.50 -13.58 24.34
N ASN A 69 14.64 -14.18 24.06
CA ASN A 69 15.91 -13.57 24.38
C ASN A 69 16.14 -12.31 23.52
N ASP A 70 17.14 -11.54 23.86
CA ASP A 70 17.46 -10.29 23.20
C ASP A 70 17.90 -10.48 21.73
N ASP A 71 18.51 -11.64 21.42
CA ASP A 71 18.93 -11.97 20.05
C ASP A 71 17.72 -12.24 19.16
N ASP A 72 16.70 -12.93 19.68
CA ASP A 72 15.45 -13.17 18.94
C ASP A 72 14.72 -11.85 18.65
N ARG A 73 14.70 -10.91 19.63
CA ARG A 73 14.10 -9.58 19.40
C ARG A 73 14.83 -8.81 18.32
N ALA A 74 16.18 -8.81 18.35
CA ALA A 74 16.98 -8.17 17.32
C ALA A 74 16.72 -8.76 15.94
N GLN A 75 16.68 -10.09 15.84
CA GLN A 75 16.41 -10.80 14.58
C GLN A 75 15.01 -10.51 14.04
N LEU A 76 13.99 -10.50 14.92
CA LEU A 76 12.62 -10.19 14.55
C LEU A 76 12.46 -8.73 14.12
N ALA A 77 13.18 -7.81 14.75
CA ALA A 77 13.15 -6.39 14.36
C ALA A 77 13.66 -6.17 12.93
N ILE A 78 14.76 -6.82 12.55
CA ILE A 78 15.27 -6.75 11.16
C ILE A 78 14.31 -7.45 10.18
N MET A 79 13.81 -8.65 10.53
CA MET A 79 12.84 -9.36 9.68
C MET A 79 11.57 -8.54 9.44
N GLN A 80 11.06 -7.86 10.46
CA GLN A 80 9.85 -7.03 10.33
C GLN A 80 10.12 -5.80 9.45
N THR A 81 11.29 -5.21 9.53
CA THR A 81 11.74 -4.17 8.60
C THR A 81 11.79 -4.70 7.16
N PHE A 82 12.32 -5.90 6.95
CA PHE A 82 12.31 -6.55 5.63
C PHE A 82 10.91 -6.77 5.08
N TYR A 83 9.94 -7.08 5.94
CA TYR A 83 8.54 -7.25 5.53
C TYR A 83 7.97 -5.96 4.94
N HIS A 84 8.22 -4.82 5.53
CA HIS A 84 7.71 -3.53 5.04
C HIS A 84 8.39 -3.04 3.76
N TRP A 85 9.63 -3.42 3.50
CA TRP A 85 10.44 -2.94 2.38
C TRP A 85 10.70 -3.99 1.29
N GLY A 86 10.24 -5.20 1.51
CA GLY A 86 10.51 -6.35 0.64
C GLY A 86 9.50 -6.54 -0.50
N LEU A 87 9.24 -7.81 -0.82
CA LEU A 87 8.42 -8.19 -1.96
C LEU A 87 7.00 -7.60 -1.90
N HIS A 88 6.42 -7.44 -0.72
CA HIS A 88 5.09 -6.85 -0.57
C HIS A 88 5.04 -5.39 -1.02
N ALA A 89 6.07 -4.60 -0.71
CA ALA A 89 6.17 -3.20 -1.09
C ALA A 89 6.31 -3.01 -2.61
N TRP A 90 7.11 -3.86 -3.27
CA TRP A 90 7.38 -3.74 -4.70
C TRP A 90 6.29 -4.33 -5.59
N ALA A 91 5.48 -5.27 -5.10
CA ALA A 91 4.47 -5.95 -5.88
C ALA A 91 3.45 -5.00 -6.55
N PRO A 92 2.86 -4.00 -5.87
CA PRO A 92 1.94 -3.04 -6.47
C PRO A 92 2.55 -2.31 -7.68
N TYR A 93 3.81 -1.89 -7.55
CA TYR A 93 4.53 -1.15 -8.61
C TYR A 93 4.70 -2.00 -9.87
N ILE A 94 5.06 -3.26 -9.69
CA ILE A 94 5.31 -4.16 -10.82
C ILE A 94 4.01 -4.55 -11.53
N VAL A 95 2.90 -4.70 -10.81
CA VAL A 95 1.58 -4.92 -11.42
C VAL A 95 1.23 -3.74 -12.32
N VAL A 96 1.33 -2.51 -11.82
CA VAL A 96 1.09 -1.29 -12.62
C VAL A 96 2.02 -1.22 -13.82
N ALA A 97 3.32 -1.43 -13.61
CA ALA A 97 4.34 -1.32 -14.65
C ALA A 97 4.14 -2.31 -15.81
N ILE A 98 3.84 -3.58 -15.49
CA ILE A 98 3.62 -4.61 -16.51
C ILE A 98 2.34 -4.30 -17.29
N THR A 99 1.25 -3.96 -16.59
CA THR A 99 -0.03 -3.67 -17.23
C THR A 99 0.12 -2.53 -18.21
N LEU A 100 0.62 -1.37 -17.74
CA LEU A 100 0.83 -0.20 -18.59
C LEU A 100 1.81 -0.49 -19.72
N GLY A 101 2.90 -1.20 -19.44
CA GLY A 101 3.89 -1.55 -20.45
C GLY A 101 3.32 -2.40 -21.59
N VAL A 102 2.39 -3.30 -21.29
CA VAL A 102 1.69 -4.08 -22.32
C VAL A 102 0.67 -3.22 -23.06
N VAL A 103 -0.27 -2.62 -22.36
CA VAL A 103 -1.40 -1.92 -23.02
C VAL A 103 -0.97 -0.63 -23.73
N CYS A 104 0.02 0.10 -23.19
CA CYS A 104 0.46 1.36 -23.80
C CYS A 104 1.46 1.14 -24.95
N TYR A 105 2.43 0.24 -24.80
CA TYR A 105 3.49 0.10 -25.81
C TYR A 105 3.20 -0.96 -26.88
N ARG A 106 2.35 -1.93 -26.60
CA ARG A 106 1.97 -2.93 -27.59
C ARG A 106 0.64 -2.62 -28.28
N TRP A 107 -0.33 -2.11 -27.49
CA TRP A 107 -1.67 -1.77 -28.01
C TRP A 107 -1.84 -0.29 -28.37
N ASN A 108 -0.78 0.54 -28.18
CA ASN A 108 -0.74 1.97 -28.48
C ASN A 108 -1.79 2.80 -27.72
N LEU A 109 -2.16 2.40 -26.50
CA LEU A 109 -3.00 3.23 -25.63
C LEU A 109 -2.16 4.37 -25.00
N PRO A 110 -2.79 5.48 -24.59
CA PRO A 110 -2.07 6.56 -23.91
C PRO A 110 -1.40 6.07 -22.62
N LEU A 111 -0.24 6.62 -22.28
CA LEU A 111 0.47 6.27 -21.04
C LEU A 111 -0.18 7.00 -19.86
N THR A 112 -1.37 6.55 -19.47
CA THR A 112 -2.15 7.06 -18.35
C THR A 112 -2.71 5.89 -17.55
N MET A 113 -3.14 6.12 -16.32
CA MET A 113 -3.60 5.04 -15.45
C MET A 113 -4.88 4.38 -15.95
N ARG A 114 -5.77 5.14 -16.61
CA ARG A 114 -6.99 4.60 -17.23
C ARG A 114 -6.72 3.48 -18.22
N SER A 115 -5.60 3.55 -18.94
CA SER A 115 -5.22 2.55 -19.93
C SER A 115 -5.00 1.16 -19.34
N ALA A 116 -4.55 1.09 -18.09
CA ALA A 116 -4.38 -0.18 -17.39
C ALA A 116 -5.68 -0.98 -17.23
N PHE A 117 -6.84 -0.33 -17.34
CA PHE A 117 -8.16 -0.95 -17.21
C PHE A 117 -8.82 -1.27 -18.55
N TYR A 118 -8.17 -0.97 -19.67
CA TYR A 118 -8.72 -1.26 -20.99
C TYR A 118 -9.10 -2.76 -21.19
N PRO A 119 -8.32 -3.75 -20.73
CA PRO A 119 -8.71 -5.15 -20.83
C PRO A 119 -10.03 -5.50 -20.14
N LEU A 120 -10.46 -4.73 -19.14
CA LEU A 120 -11.70 -4.92 -18.39
C LEU A 120 -12.83 -4.02 -18.87
N LEU A 121 -12.53 -2.75 -19.09
CA LEU A 121 -13.52 -1.70 -19.34
C LEU A 121 -13.66 -1.35 -20.83
N GLY A 122 -12.74 -1.82 -21.69
CA GLY A 122 -12.74 -1.45 -23.12
C GLY A 122 -12.74 0.07 -23.29
N ASN A 123 -13.57 0.57 -24.21
CA ASN A 123 -13.64 1.99 -24.53
C ASN A 123 -14.18 2.90 -23.41
N LEU A 124 -14.70 2.33 -22.32
CA LEU A 124 -15.10 3.11 -21.13
C LEU A 124 -13.96 3.91 -20.51
N ILE A 125 -12.71 3.49 -20.73
CA ILE A 125 -11.55 4.28 -20.27
C ILE A 125 -11.49 5.68 -20.88
N PHE A 126 -12.17 5.95 -21.98
CA PHE A 126 -12.25 7.27 -22.63
C PHE A 126 -13.48 8.10 -22.19
N SER A 127 -14.21 7.64 -21.19
CA SER A 127 -15.34 8.32 -20.56
C SER A 127 -14.92 9.01 -19.25
N PRO A 128 -15.83 9.77 -18.60
CA PRO A 128 -15.56 10.33 -17.26
C PRO A 128 -15.06 9.32 -16.21
N ILE A 129 -15.32 8.03 -16.39
CA ILE A 129 -14.79 6.97 -15.53
C ILE A 129 -13.27 6.90 -15.66
N GLY A 130 -12.75 6.95 -16.88
CA GLY A 130 -11.31 7.04 -17.10
C GLY A 130 -10.71 8.31 -16.51
N ASP A 131 -11.41 9.45 -16.61
CA ASP A 131 -10.95 10.69 -15.99
C ASP A 131 -10.90 10.59 -14.47
N CYS A 132 -11.89 9.93 -13.84
CA CYS A 132 -11.85 9.64 -12.39
C CYS A 132 -10.67 8.73 -12.02
N ILE A 133 -10.37 7.71 -12.81
CA ILE A 133 -9.23 6.81 -12.59
C ILE A 133 -7.92 7.61 -12.59
N ASP A 134 -7.72 8.46 -13.61
CA ASP A 134 -6.50 9.28 -13.70
C ASP A 134 -6.45 10.35 -12.61
N ALA A 135 -7.57 10.97 -12.23
CA ALA A 135 -7.63 11.93 -11.13
C ALA A 135 -7.26 11.29 -9.77
N ILE A 136 -7.76 10.08 -9.49
CA ILE A 136 -7.38 9.31 -8.29
C ILE A 136 -5.88 8.99 -8.33
N ALA A 137 -5.34 8.60 -9.47
CA ALA A 137 -3.92 8.28 -9.62
C ALA A 137 -3.03 9.51 -9.37
N ILE A 138 -3.38 10.69 -9.90
CA ILE A 138 -2.68 11.96 -9.65
C ILE A 138 -2.75 12.31 -8.16
N ALA A 139 -3.92 12.24 -7.53
CA ALA A 139 -4.06 12.50 -6.10
C ALA A 139 -3.20 11.54 -5.25
N CYS A 140 -3.19 10.25 -5.59
CA CYS A 140 -2.33 9.26 -4.95
C CYS A 140 -0.84 9.60 -5.10
N THR A 141 -0.40 9.95 -6.31
CA THR A 141 0.98 10.36 -6.59
C THR A 141 1.36 11.58 -5.76
N THR A 142 0.60 12.66 -5.85
CA THR A 142 0.87 13.92 -5.14
C THR A 142 0.98 13.70 -3.62
N PHE A 143 0.00 13.04 -3.00
CA PHE A 143 0.02 12.79 -1.55
C PHE A 143 1.08 11.76 -1.14
N GLY A 144 1.33 10.77 -1.98
CA GLY A 144 2.40 9.79 -1.76
C GLY A 144 3.78 10.45 -1.78
N VAL A 145 4.06 11.31 -2.76
CA VAL A 145 5.32 12.07 -2.85
C VAL A 145 5.48 12.99 -1.65
N CYS A 146 4.43 13.71 -1.22
CA CYS A 146 4.47 14.56 -0.03
C CYS A 146 4.92 13.82 1.23
N THR A 147 4.64 12.52 1.37
CA THR A 147 5.13 11.70 2.51
C THR A 147 6.65 11.60 2.51
N SER A 148 7.26 11.35 1.35
CA SER A 148 8.72 11.34 1.22
C SER A 148 9.33 12.71 1.44
N LEU A 149 8.69 13.76 0.93
CA LEU A 149 9.15 15.13 1.14
C LEU A 149 9.17 15.48 2.63
N GLY A 150 8.12 15.11 3.38
CA GLY A 150 8.04 15.33 4.82
C GLY A 150 9.13 14.59 5.60
N LEU A 151 9.36 13.31 5.32
CA LEU A 151 10.43 12.52 5.95
C LEU A 151 11.82 13.08 5.61
N GLY A 152 12.03 13.46 4.35
CA GLY A 152 13.31 14.00 3.88
C GLY A 152 13.65 15.35 4.51
N VAL A 153 12.66 16.23 4.61
CA VAL A 153 12.84 17.57 5.22
C VAL A 153 13.21 17.45 6.70
N ASP A 154 12.54 16.57 7.45
CA ASP A 154 12.87 16.33 8.85
C ASP A 154 14.31 15.85 9.03
N ALA A 155 14.80 14.97 8.17
CA ALA A 155 16.18 14.48 8.23
C ALA A 155 17.19 15.55 7.80
N ILE A 156 16.91 16.30 6.74
CA ILE A 156 17.79 17.37 6.22
C ILE A 156 17.94 18.49 7.26
N THR A 157 16.85 18.97 7.84
CA THR A 157 16.88 20.06 8.83
C THR A 157 17.50 19.60 10.15
N ALA A 158 17.21 18.39 10.62
CA ALA A 158 17.84 17.82 11.82
C ALA A 158 19.37 17.68 11.66
N PHE A 159 19.83 17.34 10.46
CA PHE A 159 21.25 17.28 10.17
C PHE A 159 21.88 18.67 10.05
N GLY A 160 21.18 19.62 9.40
CA GLY A 160 21.61 21.02 9.34
C GLY A 160 21.86 21.60 10.73
N ALA A 161 20.93 21.40 11.66
CA ALA A 161 21.05 21.81 13.05
C ALA A 161 22.23 21.12 13.79
N ARG A 162 22.59 19.90 13.40
CA ARG A 162 23.75 19.18 13.97
C ARG A 162 25.10 19.73 13.46
N LEU A 163 25.14 20.24 12.21
CA LEU A 163 26.34 20.84 11.63
C LEU A 163 26.56 22.26 12.12
N ASN A 164 25.49 23.02 12.29
CA ASN A 164 25.52 24.39 12.75
C ASN A 164 24.43 24.64 13.79
N SER A 165 24.82 24.94 15.02
CA SER A 165 23.91 25.21 16.14
C SER A 165 23.03 26.45 15.95
N ASP A 166 23.32 27.30 14.98
CA ASP A 166 22.54 28.50 14.65
C ASP A 166 21.32 28.15 13.75
N ILE A 167 21.24 26.92 13.27
CA ILE A 167 20.13 26.41 12.47
C ILE A 167 19.18 25.64 13.37
N ASP A 168 17.99 26.17 13.59
CA ASP A 168 16.92 25.44 14.26
C ASP A 168 16.18 24.54 13.28
N ALA A 169 15.82 23.33 13.73
CA ALA A 169 14.98 22.42 12.94
C ALA A 169 13.48 22.73 13.12
N ASP A 170 13.12 24.00 13.04
CA ASP A 170 11.78 24.54 13.18
C ASP A 170 10.97 24.44 11.88
N ILE A 171 9.72 24.92 11.91
CA ILE A 171 8.82 24.86 10.76
C ILE A 171 9.27 25.78 9.63
N ASP A 172 9.93 26.90 9.95
CA ASP A 172 10.41 27.85 8.95
C ASP A 172 11.59 27.25 8.18
N SER A 173 12.56 26.66 8.86
CA SER A 173 13.67 25.92 8.26
C SER A 173 13.21 24.77 7.38
N LYS A 174 12.18 24.02 7.83
CA LYS A 174 11.55 22.95 7.04
C LYS A 174 10.89 23.50 5.79
N THR A 175 10.14 24.60 5.91
CA THR A 175 9.45 25.24 4.79
C THR A 175 10.45 25.72 3.73
N TRP A 176 11.51 26.41 4.14
CA TRP A 176 12.55 26.85 3.21
C TRP A 176 13.29 25.68 2.55
N THR A 177 13.50 24.59 3.29
CA THR A 177 14.09 23.36 2.74
C THR A 177 13.21 22.80 1.62
N VAL A 178 11.88 22.70 1.82
CA VAL A 178 10.96 22.26 0.76
C VAL A 178 11.05 23.18 -0.46
N VAL A 179 11.00 24.50 -0.26
CA VAL A 179 11.06 25.48 -1.36
C VAL A 179 12.33 25.31 -2.20
N VAL A 180 13.50 25.24 -1.55
CA VAL A 180 14.78 25.06 -2.25
C VAL A 180 14.84 23.73 -3.00
N MET A 181 14.42 22.64 -2.36
CA MET A 181 14.44 21.31 -2.97
C MET A 181 13.47 21.22 -4.15
N THR A 182 12.27 21.79 -4.02
CA THR A 182 11.28 21.88 -5.11
C THR A 182 11.82 22.65 -6.31
N LEU A 183 12.54 23.75 -6.07
CA LEU A 183 13.19 24.52 -7.13
C LEU A 183 14.20 23.65 -7.89
N VAL A 184 15.05 22.89 -7.18
CA VAL A 184 16.05 22.02 -7.81
C VAL A 184 15.38 20.86 -8.56
N ALA A 185 14.34 20.24 -7.97
CA ALA A 185 13.55 19.21 -8.63
C ALA A 185 12.89 19.73 -9.91
N ASN A 186 12.36 20.95 -9.88
CA ASN A 186 11.76 21.60 -11.04
C ASN A 186 12.77 21.77 -12.20
N ILE A 187 14.01 22.19 -11.89
CA ILE A 187 15.10 22.25 -12.89
C ILE A 187 15.38 20.88 -13.47
N SER A 188 15.41 19.82 -12.65
CA SER A 188 15.63 18.43 -13.11
C SER A 188 14.53 17.97 -14.05
N VAL A 189 13.25 18.21 -13.71
CA VAL A 189 12.10 17.86 -14.57
C VAL A 189 12.14 18.62 -15.91
N MET A 190 12.47 19.89 -15.88
CA MET A 190 12.61 20.69 -17.12
C MET A 190 13.71 20.19 -18.05
N LEU A 191 14.82 19.65 -17.51
CA LEU A 191 15.89 19.02 -18.29
C LEU A 191 15.47 17.68 -18.90
N GLY A 192 14.38 17.10 -18.41
CA GLY A 192 13.78 15.86 -18.89
C GLY A 192 14.49 14.59 -18.45
N LEU A 193 13.91 13.44 -18.83
CA LEU A 193 14.27 12.12 -18.30
C LEU A 193 15.76 11.77 -18.47
N LYS A 194 16.36 12.04 -19.63
CA LYS A 194 17.75 11.64 -19.91
C LYS A 194 18.82 12.56 -19.30
N LYS A 195 18.59 13.87 -19.30
CA LYS A 195 19.59 14.85 -18.85
C LYS A 195 19.41 15.25 -17.39
N GLY A 196 18.18 15.24 -16.88
CA GLY A 196 17.84 15.51 -15.49
C GLY A 196 17.80 14.22 -14.67
N ILE A 197 16.66 13.54 -14.71
CA ILE A 197 16.33 12.41 -13.83
C ILE A 197 17.36 11.27 -13.89
N GLN A 198 17.78 10.83 -15.08
CA GLN A 198 18.76 9.74 -15.22
C GLN A 198 20.11 10.06 -14.59
N VAL A 199 20.64 11.25 -14.85
CA VAL A 199 21.97 11.66 -14.35
C VAL A 199 21.92 11.80 -12.84
N LEU A 200 20.91 12.49 -12.33
CA LEU A 200 20.73 12.70 -10.90
C LEU A 200 20.56 11.37 -10.16
N SER A 201 19.68 10.49 -10.62
CA SER A 201 19.47 9.16 -10.02
C SER A 201 20.73 8.30 -10.02
N THR A 202 21.56 8.39 -11.08
CA THR A 202 22.80 7.60 -11.14
C THR A 202 23.83 8.11 -10.12
N VAL A 203 23.97 9.43 -9.97
CA VAL A 203 24.85 10.03 -8.94
C VAL A 203 24.37 9.70 -7.55
N THR A 204 23.06 9.85 -7.31
CA THR A 204 22.42 9.56 -6.03
C THR A 204 22.62 8.11 -5.61
N PHE A 205 22.38 7.16 -6.53
CA PHE A 205 22.59 5.74 -6.28
C PHE A 205 24.06 5.41 -6.01
N ALA A 206 25.00 6.03 -6.73
CA ALA A 206 26.44 5.82 -6.51
C ALA A 206 26.89 6.31 -5.13
N LEU A 207 26.38 7.47 -4.66
CA LEU A 207 26.65 7.98 -3.32
C LEU A 207 26.08 7.06 -2.23
N GLY A 208 24.86 6.58 -2.43
CA GLY A 208 24.25 5.62 -1.51
C GLY A 208 25.02 4.31 -1.44
N LEU A 209 25.39 3.76 -2.58
CA LEU A 209 26.21 2.55 -2.66
C LEU A 209 27.58 2.75 -1.98
N PHE A 210 28.19 3.90 -2.18
CA PHE A 210 29.45 4.25 -1.50
C PHE A 210 29.27 4.27 0.03
N ALA A 211 28.21 4.96 0.53
CA ALA A 211 27.93 5.02 1.96
C ALA A 211 27.71 3.61 2.56
N LEU A 212 26.93 2.77 1.88
CA LEU A 212 26.67 1.40 2.29
C LEU A 212 27.96 0.57 2.35
N LEU A 213 28.77 0.59 1.29
CA LEU A 213 30.03 -0.16 1.23
C LEU A 213 31.05 0.34 2.23
N ALA A 214 31.18 1.67 2.40
CA ALA A 214 32.05 2.23 3.42
C ALA A 214 31.67 1.76 4.82
N THR A 215 30.38 1.81 5.16
CA THR A 215 29.87 1.34 6.45
C THR A 215 30.11 -0.15 6.64
N LEU A 216 29.83 -0.97 5.62
CA LEU A 216 30.04 -2.41 5.65
C LEU A 216 31.52 -2.78 5.89
N LEU A 217 32.46 -2.01 5.35
CA LEU A 217 33.91 -2.26 5.46
C LEU A 217 34.54 -1.66 6.72
N LEU A 218 33.97 -0.57 7.25
CA LEU A 218 34.48 0.10 8.45
C LEU A 218 34.09 -0.59 9.76
N ASP A 219 33.04 -1.38 9.73
CA ASP A 219 32.55 -2.14 10.90
C ASP A 219 32.88 -3.64 10.77
N ASN A 220 32.29 -4.46 11.61
CA ASN A 220 32.45 -5.92 11.57
C ASN A 220 31.69 -6.50 10.35
N THR A 221 32.37 -6.55 9.22
CA THR A 221 31.83 -7.04 7.94
C THR A 221 31.22 -8.45 8.07
N TRP A 222 31.89 -9.37 8.81
CA TRP A 222 31.37 -10.73 8.99
C TRP A 222 30.05 -10.77 9.74
N PHE A 223 29.94 -9.99 10.81
CA PHE A 223 28.68 -9.88 11.55
C PHE A 223 27.56 -9.36 10.64
N LEU A 224 27.82 -8.29 9.89
CA LEU A 224 26.83 -7.67 9.02
C LEU A 224 26.38 -8.60 7.89
N LEU A 225 27.30 -9.35 7.27
CA LEU A 225 26.97 -10.31 6.22
C LEU A 225 26.25 -11.55 6.77
N ASN A 226 26.65 -12.06 7.93
CA ASN A 226 25.96 -13.18 8.59
C ASN A 226 24.53 -12.78 9.00
N SER A 227 24.36 -11.58 9.57
CA SER A 227 23.06 -11.03 9.91
C SER A 227 22.17 -10.90 8.67
N TYR A 228 22.74 -10.44 7.53
CA TYR A 228 22.01 -10.34 6.27
C TYR A 228 21.47 -11.69 5.79
N VAL A 229 22.33 -12.70 5.73
CA VAL A 229 21.94 -14.05 5.27
C VAL A 229 20.88 -14.64 6.20
N GLN A 230 21.08 -14.53 7.52
CA GLN A 230 20.15 -15.02 8.53
C GLN A 230 18.79 -14.31 8.43
N SER A 231 18.79 -13.00 8.28
CA SER A 231 17.56 -12.20 8.17
C SER A 231 16.79 -12.48 6.88
N CYS A 232 17.48 -12.71 5.76
CA CYS A 232 16.85 -13.18 4.53
C CYS A 232 16.17 -14.54 4.72
N GLY A 233 16.81 -15.48 5.42
CA GLY A 233 16.22 -16.78 5.76
C GLY A 233 14.96 -16.64 6.61
N HIS A 234 15.01 -15.83 7.67
CA HIS A 234 13.85 -15.53 8.50
C HIS A 234 12.70 -14.88 7.72
N TYR A 235 13.00 -13.89 6.87
CA TYR A 235 11.99 -13.27 6.01
C TYR A 235 11.30 -14.29 5.10
N LEU A 236 12.06 -15.15 4.42
CA LEU A 236 11.50 -16.17 3.52
C LEU A 236 10.69 -17.22 4.29
N GLN A 237 11.13 -17.61 5.48
CA GLN A 237 10.43 -18.57 6.32
C GLN A 237 9.07 -18.03 6.79
N TYR A 238 8.97 -16.77 7.18
CA TYR A 238 7.80 -16.20 7.82
C TYR A 238 6.98 -15.26 6.91
N ILE A 239 7.33 -15.11 5.64
CA ILE A 239 6.70 -14.16 4.69
C ILE A 239 5.18 -14.33 4.61
N ILE A 240 4.68 -15.56 4.63
CA ILE A 240 3.24 -15.85 4.55
C ILE A 240 2.58 -15.47 5.87
N GLN A 241 3.11 -15.95 6.98
CA GLN A 241 2.56 -15.68 8.31
C GLN A 241 2.50 -14.17 8.59
N THR A 242 3.59 -13.45 8.30
CA THR A 242 3.66 -12.01 8.50
C THR A 242 2.71 -11.26 7.55
N GLY A 243 2.56 -11.75 6.31
CA GLY A 243 1.67 -11.14 5.31
C GLY A 243 0.17 -11.25 5.64
N PHE A 244 -0.22 -12.20 6.48
CA PHE A 244 -1.61 -12.38 6.95
C PHE A 244 -1.83 -11.91 8.39
N ARG A 245 -0.83 -11.29 9.02
CA ARG A 245 -0.96 -10.76 10.37
C ARG A 245 -1.82 -9.48 10.36
N THR A 246 -2.82 -9.42 11.24
CA THR A 246 -3.77 -8.31 11.38
C THR A 246 -3.81 -7.74 12.80
N ASP A 247 -2.94 -8.21 13.72
CA ASP A 247 -2.96 -7.87 15.14
C ASP A 247 -4.36 -8.06 15.79
N ALA A 248 -5.09 -9.10 15.36
CA ALA A 248 -6.48 -9.30 15.73
C ALA A 248 -6.65 -9.45 17.25
N PHE A 249 -5.76 -10.19 17.90
CA PHE A 249 -5.83 -10.39 19.34
C PHE A 249 -5.20 -9.22 20.11
N GLU A 250 -4.16 -8.58 19.58
CA GLU A 250 -3.56 -7.38 20.15
C GLU A 250 -4.50 -6.17 20.07
N GLY A 251 -5.37 -6.14 19.02
CA GLY A 251 -6.40 -5.12 18.84
C GLY A 251 -7.66 -5.35 19.69
N LEU A 252 -7.80 -6.50 20.32
CA LEU A 252 -8.94 -6.82 21.17
C LEU A 252 -8.80 -6.06 22.51
N GLN A 253 -9.36 -4.87 22.54
CA GLN A 253 -9.39 -4.04 23.73
C GLN A 253 -10.65 -4.38 24.53
N PHE A 254 -10.49 -5.02 25.66
CA PHE A 254 -11.54 -5.08 26.66
C PHE A 254 -11.49 -3.81 27.50
N ASP A 255 -12.32 -2.83 27.18
CA ASP A 255 -12.49 -1.66 28.03
C ASP A 255 -13.42 -2.00 29.20
N PHE A 256 -12.82 -2.57 30.23
CA PHE A 256 -13.54 -2.87 31.47
C PHE A 256 -13.92 -1.60 32.27
N SER A 257 -13.47 -0.41 31.87
CA SER A 257 -13.74 0.83 32.59
C SER A 257 -15.03 1.51 32.12
N ALA A 258 -15.35 1.38 30.83
CA ALA A 258 -16.50 2.07 30.23
C ALA A 258 -17.81 1.26 30.30
N ASP A 259 -17.75 -0.06 30.40
CA ASP A 259 -18.91 -0.93 30.26
C ASP A 259 -19.12 -1.89 31.46
N LYS A 260 -18.73 -1.44 32.67
CA LYS A 260 -19.03 -2.21 33.90
C LYS A 260 -20.51 -2.55 34.02
N ASN A 261 -21.38 -1.74 33.46
CA ASN A 261 -22.83 -1.89 33.61
C ASN A 261 -23.46 -2.74 32.49
N LYS A 262 -22.92 -2.77 31.27
CA LYS A 262 -23.61 -3.38 30.13
C LYS A 262 -23.51 -4.90 30.04
N TYR A 263 -22.42 -5.48 30.53
CA TYR A 263 -22.23 -6.95 30.54
C TYR A 263 -22.44 -7.59 31.91
N TRP A 264 -22.51 -6.81 33.00
CA TRP A 264 -22.55 -7.28 34.38
C TRP A 264 -23.88 -7.02 35.09
N GLU A 265 -24.70 -6.09 34.60
CA GLU A 265 -26.05 -5.83 35.17
C GLU A 265 -27.08 -6.90 34.82
N SER A 266 -26.87 -7.70 33.78
CA SER A 266 -27.80 -8.78 33.41
C SER A 266 -27.66 -10.08 34.22
N SER A 267 -26.71 -10.14 35.16
CA SER A 267 -26.45 -11.32 35.98
C SER A 267 -26.56 -11.10 37.49
N ASN A 268 -27.00 -9.93 37.94
CA ASN A 268 -27.02 -9.58 39.35
C ASN A 268 -28.42 -9.49 39.92
N GLU A 269 -29.21 -10.57 39.84
CA GLU A 269 -30.20 -10.70 40.95
C GLU A 269 -29.74 -11.71 42.00
N ASP A 270 -28.74 -12.59 41.76
CA ASP A 270 -28.24 -13.52 42.77
C ASP A 270 -26.79 -14.02 42.50
N GLY A 271 -25.77 -13.19 42.64
CA GLY A 271 -24.40 -13.69 42.74
C GLY A 271 -23.48 -13.33 41.57
N GLY A 272 -22.26 -12.89 41.87
CA GLY A 272 -21.25 -12.36 40.96
C GLY A 272 -20.87 -13.32 39.83
N SER A 273 -20.49 -12.73 38.70
CA SER A 273 -20.00 -13.50 37.56
C SER A 273 -18.78 -14.31 37.95
N PRO A 274 -18.72 -15.61 37.61
CA PRO A 274 -17.55 -16.46 37.89
C PRO A 274 -16.22 -15.88 37.41
N LEU A 275 -16.26 -15.09 36.35
CA LEU A 275 -15.08 -14.44 35.79
C LEU A 275 -14.59 -13.27 36.67
N TYR A 276 -15.50 -12.53 37.29
CA TYR A 276 -15.15 -11.43 38.22
C TYR A 276 -14.51 -12.01 39.49
N ASP A 277 -15.07 -13.09 40.03
CA ASP A 277 -14.52 -13.75 41.21
C ASP A 277 -13.17 -14.38 40.94
N ILE A 278 -12.95 -14.97 39.75
CA ILE A 278 -11.66 -15.48 39.30
C ILE A 278 -10.66 -14.35 39.12
N MET A 279 -11.05 -13.21 38.58
CA MET A 279 -10.17 -12.05 38.40
C MET A 279 -9.91 -11.32 39.71
N ALA A 280 -10.87 -11.22 40.61
CA ALA A 280 -10.70 -10.66 41.94
C ALA A 280 -9.80 -11.57 42.80
N ALA A 281 -9.97 -12.87 42.71
CA ALA A 281 -9.10 -13.86 43.37
C ALA A 281 -7.67 -13.84 42.78
N ALA A 282 -7.51 -13.74 41.46
CA ALA A 282 -6.21 -13.60 40.80
C ALA A 282 -5.52 -12.27 41.20
N ASN A 283 -6.27 -11.17 41.30
CA ASN A 283 -5.73 -9.90 41.81
C ASN A 283 -5.32 -9.97 43.28
N ALA A 284 -6.10 -10.64 44.12
CA ALA A 284 -5.78 -10.84 45.54
C ALA A 284 -4.54 -11.74 45.72
N LEU A 285 -4.38 -12.75 44.90
CA LEU A 285 -3.19 -13.64 44.88
C LEU A 285 -1.93 -12.91 44.42
N VAL A 286 -2.05 -12.03 43.41
CA VAL A 286 -0.92 -11.21 42.89
C VAL A 286 -0.53 -10.13 43.88
N LEU A 287 -1.45 -9.55 44.61
CA LEU A 287 -1.16 -8.51 45.62
C LEU A 287 -0.59 -9.05 46.92
N ASN A 288 -0.82 -10.33 47.23
CA ASN A 288 -0.31 -10.96 48.47
C ASN A 288 0.99 -11.75 48.30
N SER A 289 1.53 -11.87 47.08
CA SER A 289 2.80 -12.56 46.86
C SER A 289 3.91 -11.53 46.67
N THR A 290 4.76 -11.40 47.70
CA THR A 290 5.97 -10.58 47.69
C THR A 290 7.07 -11.12 46.75
N ASP A 291 6.88 -12.31 46.19
CA ASP A 291 7.87 -12.96 45.32
C ASP A 291 7.50 -12.97 43.83
N ILE A 292 6.38 -12.37 43.43
CA ILE A 292 5.96 -12.32 42.01
C ILE A 292 6.12 -10.88 41.48
N SER A 293 6.94 -10.06 42.07
CA SER A 293 7.17 -8.67 41.68
C SER A 293 7.83 -8.51 40.29
N GLU A 294 8.39 -9.56 39.73
CA GLU A 294 9.11 -9.45 38.44
C GLU A 294 8.42 -10.09 37.22
N GLY A 295 7.34 -10.81 37.34
CA GLY A 295 6.78 -11.59 36.22
C GLY A 295 5.31 -11.43 35.87
N LEU A 296 4.44 -11.10 36.80
CA LEU A 296 2.98 -11.02 36.59
C LEU A 296 2.46 -9.61 36.96
N ARG A 297 2.26 -8.81 35.96
CA ARG A 297 1.59 -7.53 36.13
C ARG A 297 0.13 -7.71 36.42
N SER A 298 -0.43 -6.76 37.21
CA SER A 298 -1.85 -6.60 37.42
C SER A 298 -2.64 -6.89 36.14
N PRO A 299 -3.75 -7.63 36.19
CA PRO A 299 -4.65 -7.80 35.05
C PRO A 299 -5.04 -6.49 34.36
N THR A 300 -5.16 -5.40 35.13
CA THR A 300 -5.33 -4.04 34.61
C THR A 300 -4.11 -3.56 33.81
N ALA A 301 -2.89 -3.97 34.15
CA ALA A 301 -1.71 -3.65 33.37
C ALA A 301 -1.56 -4.56 32.12
N VAL A 302 -2.13 -5.76 32.14
CA VAL A 302 -2.18 -6.65 30.98
C VAL A 302 -3.24 -6.23 29.99
N PHE A 303 -4.37 -5.68 30.46
CA PHE A 303 -5.52 -5.28 29.66
C PHE A 303 -5.69 -3.76 29.49
N GLY A 304 -5.03 -2.93 30.29
CA GLY A 304 -5.25 -1.47 30.34
C GLY A 304 -4.11 -0.61 29.76
N SER A 305 -2.98 -1.17 29.38
CA SER A 305 -2.00 -0.38 28.64
C SER A 305 -2.34 -0.40 27.15
N HIS A 306 -2.56 0.77 26.55
CA HIS A 306 -2.52 0.96 25.10
C HIS A 306 -1.19 0.41 24.56
N ARG A 307 -1.11 -0.89 24.30
CA ARG A 307 -0.04 -1.42 23.45
C ARG A 307 -0.36 -0.92 22.07
N SER A 308 0.44 0.01 21.58
CA SER A 308 0.32 0.42 20.19
C SER A 308 0.44 -0.82 19.31
N SER A 309 -0.64 -1.16 18.62
CA SER A 309 -0.64 -2.24 17.64
C SER A 309 0.44 -1.94 16.62
N MET A 310 1.27 -2.93 16.28
CA MET A 310 2.26 -2.79 15.22
C MET A 310 1.57 -2.50 13.88
N MET A 311 0.40 -3.09 13.67
CA MET A 311 -0.45 -2.82 12.52
C MET A 311 -0.81 -1.35 12.43
N GLY A 312 -1.34 -0.75 13.49
CA GLY A 312 -1.73 0.66 13.54
C GLY A 312 -0.56 1.63 13.48
N GLY A 313 0.54 1.30 14.15
CA GLY A 313 1.71 2.19 14.24
C GLY A 313 2.59 2.22 12.98
N TRP A 314 2.69 1.08 12.28
CA TRP A 314 3.65 0.91 11.18
C TRP A 314 3.03 0.33 9.91
N THR A 315 2.43 -0.85 9.98
CA THR A 315 2.05 -1.62 8.78
C THR A 315 1.00 -0.91 7.93
N ILE A 316 -0.05 -0.33 8.55
CA ILE A 316 -1.08 0.43 7.83
C ILE A 316 -0.47 1.65 7.13
N PHE A 317 0.45 2.35 7.82
CA PHE A 317 1.16 3.47 7.22
C PHE A 317 1.97 3.04 6.00
N TYR A 318 2.77 1.96 6.11
CA TYR A 318 3.57 1.47 4.98
C TYR A 318 2.71 1.05 3.80
N TRP A 319 1.62 0.31 4.03
CA TRP A 319 0.74 -0.09 2.94
C TRP A 319 0.02 1.10 2.32
N GLY A 320 -0.45 2.04 3.13
CA GLY A 320 -1.01 3.31 2.63
C GLY A 320 -0.01 4.05 1.75
N TRP A 321 1.24 4.15 2.18
CA TRP A 321 2.32 4.79 1.43
C TRP A 321 2.65 4.05 0.14
N TRP A 322 2.90 2.74 0.17
CA TRP A 322 3.23 1.96 -1.02
C TRP A 322 2.10 1.92 -2.03
N VAL A 323 0.87 1.81 -1.59
CA VAL A 323 -0.30 1.82 -2.48
C VAL A 323 -0.52 3.20 -3.09
N SER A 324 -0.38 4.28 -2.33
CA SER A 324 -0.46 5.64 -2.89
C SER A 324 0.68 5.93 -3.87
N TRP A 325 1.83 5.29 -3.71
CA TRP A 325 2.96 5.40 -4.64
C TRP A 325 2.82 4.52 -5.88
N ALA A 326 1.95 3.54 -5.88
CA ALA A 326 1.86 2.57 -6.96
C ALA A 326 1.56 3.19 -8.34
N PRO A 327 0.68 4.19 -8.50
CA PRO A 327 0.51 4.87 -9.78
C PRO A 327 1.81 5.49 -10.28
N PHE A 328 2.47 6.24 -9.42
CA PHE A 328 3.71 6.96 -9.70
C PHE A 328 4.86 6.00 -10.03
N VAL A 329 5.27 5.18 -9.08
CA VAL A 329 6.43 4.31 -9.25
C VAL A 329 6.20 3.28 -10.36
N GLY A 330 5.00 2.71 -10.44
CA GLY A 330 4.64 1.73 -11.46
C GLY A 330 4.66 2.30 -12.87
N MET A 331 4.10 3.50 -13.08
CA MET A 331 4.16 4.17 -14.38
C MET A 331 5.59 4.58 -14.74
N PHE A 332 6.36 5.08 -13.79
CA PHE A 332 7.77 5.40 -14.00
C PHE A 332 8.57 4.17 -14.41
N ILE A 333 8.38 3.02 -13.71
CA ILE A 333 9.00 1.74 -14.09
C ILE A 333 8.57 1.33 -15.49
N ALA A 334 7.27 1.44 -15.85
CA ALA A 334 6.81 1.14 -17.20
C ALA A 334 7.57 1.99 -18.23
N ARG A 335 7.70 3.28 -17.98
CA ARG A 335 8.37 4.23 -18.89
C ARG A 335 9.85 3.91 -19.13
N ILE A 336 10.60 3.64 -18.07
CA ILE A 336 12.03 3.36 -18.19
C ILE A 336 12.34 1.91 -18.61
N SER A 337 11.32 1.03 -18.58
CA SER A 337 11.47 -0.40 -18.93
C SER A 337 11.07 -0.74 -20.37
N ARG A 338 10.71 0.27 -21.18
CA ARG A 338 10.35 0.04 -22.59
C ARG A 338 11.45 -0.75 -23.33
N GLY A 339 11.04 -1.76 -24.07
CA GLY A 339 11.93 -2.67 -24.80
C GLY A 339 12.50 -3.83 -23.98
N ARG A 340 12.23 -3.92 -22.66
CA ARG A 340 12.60 -5.07 -21.81
C ARG A 340 11.50 -6.14 -21.82
N THR A 341 11.86 -7.38 -21.51
CA THR A 341 10.88 -8.45 -21.30
C THR A 341 10.27 -8.33 -19.89
N ILE A 342 9.04 -8.83 -19.72
CA ILE A 342 8.38 -8.89 -18.43
C ILE A 342 9.24 -9.63 -17.40
N ARG A 343 9.85 -10.76 -17.78
CA ARG A 343 10.79 -11.50 -16.93
C ARG A 343 11.95 -10.62 -16.46
N SER A 344 12.55 -9.86 -17.38
CA SER A 344 13.64 -8.93 -17.05
C SER A 344 13.18 -7.83 -16.08
N VAL A 345 11.95 -7.33 -16.24
CA VAL A 345 11.40 -6.32 -15.35
C VAL A 345 11.12 -6.91 -13.96
N ILE A 346 10.52 -8.10 -13.87
CA ILE A 346 10.29 -8.75 -12.58
C ILE A 346 11.62 -9.05 -11.88
N LEU A 347 12.61 -9.59 -12.57
CA LEU A 347 13.90 -9.88 -11.94
C LEU A 347 14.64 -8.61 -11.51
N GLY A 348 14.62 -7.57 -12.31
CA GLY A 348 15.40 -6.35 -12.08
C GLY A 348 14.67 -5.26 -11.31
N ALA A 349 13.33 -5.24 -11.29
CA ALA A 349 12.54 -4.22 -10.62
C ALA A 349 11.71 -4.76 -9.43
N PHE A 350 11.70 -6.06 -9.20
CA PHE A 350 11.01 -6.69 -8.07
C PHE A 350 12.00 -7.42 -7.16
N ILE A 351 12.81 -8.34 -7.72
CA ILE A 351 13.74 -9.14 -6.91
C ILE A 351 15.01 -8.37 -6.56
N ALA A 352 15.66 -7.73 -7.53
CA ALA A 352 16.95 -7.08 -7.30
C ALA A 352 16.87 -5.90 -6.31
N PRO A 353 15.89 -4.97 -6.39
CA PRO A 353 15.78 -3.91 -5.41
C PRO A 353 15.36 -4.40 -4.02
N THR A 354 14.58 -5.49 -3.93
CA THR A 354 14.28 -6.15 -2.65
C THR A 354 15.56 -6.64 -1.96
N LEU A 355 16.40 -7.39 -2.66
CA LEU A 355 17.65 -7.92 -2.10
C LEU A 355 18.64 -6.80 -1.73
N PHE A 356 18.76 -5.79 -2.59
CA PHE A 356 19.61 -4.64 -2.30
C PHE A 356 19.09 -3.82 -1.11
N GLY A 357 17.77 -3.59 -1.04
CA GLY A 357 17.12 -2.93 0.09
C GLY A 357 17.32 -3.71 1.40
N PHE A 358 17.25 -5.04 1.35
CA PHE A 358 17.53 -5.88 2.52
C PHE A 358 18.97 -5.73 3.02
N LEU A 359 19.95 -5.69 2.10
CA LEU A 359 21.34 -5.44 2.49
C LEU A 359 21.49 -4.07 3.17
N TRP A 360 20.87 -3.05 2.59
CA TRP A 360 20.87 -1.70 3.12
C TRP A 360 20.29 -1.62 4.53
N LEU A 361 19.07 -2.12 4.70
CA LEU A 361 18.34 -2.10 5.98
C LEU A 361 19.00 -2.98 7.03
N ASN A 362 19.57 -4.11 6.62
CA ASN A 362 20.30 -4.98 7.53
C ASN A 362 21.58 -4.32 8.06
N VAL A 363 22.38 -3.72 7.16
CA VAL A 363 23.66 -3.11 7.60
C VAL A 363 23.38 -2.01 8.60
N TRP A 364 22.51 -1.08 8.30
CA TRP A 364 22.26 0.05 9.18
C TRP A 364 21.38 -0.29 10.39
N GLY A 365 20.40 -1.15 10.22
CA GLY A 365 19.57 -1.64 11.33
C GLY A 365 20.37 -2.45 12.35
N SER A 366 21.24 -3.35 11.89
CA SER A 366 22.11 -4.15 12.77
C SER A 366 23.13 -3.28 13.48
N LEU A 367 23.66 -2.23 12.84
CA LEU A 367 24.53 -1.25 13.51
C LEU A 367 23.80 -0.46 14.57
N GLY A 368 22.55 -0.07 14.31
CA GLY A 368 21.69 0.58 15.30
C GLY A 368 21.50 -0.30 16.54
N ILE A 369 21.11 -1.55 16.34
CA ILE A 369 20.95 -2.53 17.44
C ILE A 369 22.25 -2.76 18.17
N LYS A 370 23.39 -2.91 17.46
CA LYS A 370 24.72 -3.03 18.06
C LYS A 370 25.05 -1.84 18.95
N MET A 371 24.84 -0.61 18.47
CA MET A 371 25.09 0.61 19.23
C MET A 371 24.21 0.68 20.49
N GLN A 372 22.95 0.33 20.38
CA GLN A 372 22.04 0.26 21.52
C GLN A 372 22.53 -0.74 22.58
N ARG A 373 22.96 -1.94 22.17
CA ARG A 373 23.50 -2.96 23.08
C ARG A 373 24.76 -2.49 23.79
N VAL A 374 25.65 -1.77 23.08
CA VAL A 374 26.84 -1.18 23.71
C VAL A 374 26.42 -0.16 24.78
N ALA A 375 25.43 0.67 24.50
CA ALA A 375 24.93 1.64 25.46
C ALA A 375 24.32 0.95 26.70
N GLU A 376 23.58 -0.13 26.53
CA GLU A 376 23.00 -0.91 27.62
C GLU A 376 24.04 -1.59 28.50
N LEU A 377 25.13 -2.08 27.92
CA LEU A 377 26.25 -2.65 28.68
C LEU A 377 26.95 -1.62 29.58
N VAL A 378 27.00 -0.35 29.15
CA VAL A 378 27.67 0.74 29.88
C VAL A 378 26.74 1.43 30.87
N LEU A 379 25.49 1.65 30.49
CA LEU A 379 24.49 2.45 31.24
C LEU A 379 23.58 1.56 32.12
N GLY A 380 23.71 0.24 32.00
CA GLY A 380 22.78 -0.73 32.57
C GLY A 380 21.62 -1.03 31.59
N ASP A 381 21.01 -2.19 31.76
CA ASP A 381 19.95 -2.66 30.86
C ASP A 381 18.58 -1.93 31.04
N GLY A 382 18.52 -1.01 32.01
CA GLY A 382 17.27 -0.30 32.34
C GLY A 382 16.17 -1.22 32.89
N SER A 383 16.44 -2.54 33.05
CA SER A 383 15.45 -3.52 33.49
C SER A 383 15.10 -3.41 34.96
N ALA A 384 16.01 -2.84 35.77
CA ALA A 384 15.82 -2.66 37.19
C ALA A 384 14.87 -1.52 37.58
N ALA A 385 14.53 -0.61 36.63
CA ALA A 385 13.87 0.63 36.98
C ALA A 385 12.34 0.61 36.79
N THR A 386 11.76 -0.25 35.99
CA THR A 386 10.29 -0.33 35.89
C THR A 386 9.85 -1.64 35.28
N GLY A 387 8.94 -2.35 35.91
CA GLY A 387 8.22 -3.50 35.41
C GLY A 387 7.47 -3.33 34.08
N SER A 388 8.00 -2.64 33.09
CA SER A 388 7.52 -2.58 31.72
C SER A 388 8.66 -2.95 30.78
N ALA A 389 8.61 -4.15 30.22
CA ALA A 389 9.47 -4.50 29.10
C ALA A 389 9.26 -3.43 28.00
N GLY A 390 10.23 -2.52 27.83
CA GLY A 390 10.26 -1.57 26.74
C GLY A 390 10.26 -0.09 27.06
N SER A 391 10.17 0.34 28.31
CA SER A 391 10.37 1.76 28.66
C SER A 391 11.16 1.91 29.94
N ALA A 392 12.45 1.64 29.87
CA ALA A 392 13.33 2.40 30.76
C ALA A 392 13.10 3.85 30.37
N SER A 393 12.78 4.73 31.34
CA SER A 393 12.75 6.13 31.01
C SER A 393 14.16 6.52 30.57
N CYS A 394 14.29 7.32 29.51
CA CYS A 394 15.62 7.75 29.08
C CYS A 394 16.39 8.46 30.19
N PHE A 395 15.69 8.93 31.20
CA PHE A 395 16.27 9.50 32.41
C PHE A 395 17.08 8.45 33.21
N ASP A 396 16.62 7.21 33.31
CA ASP A 396 17.32 6.14 34.02
C ASP A 396 18.66 5.78 33.36
N TRP A 397 18.74 5.98 32.03
CA TRP A 397 20.00 5.86 31.28
C TRP A 397 20.84 7.15 31.28
N GLY A 398 20.42 8.16 32.06
CA GLY A 398 21.15 9.42 32.17
C GLY A 398 20.95 10.35 30.97
N TYR A 399 19.77 10.32 30.36
CA TYR A 399 19.37 11.27 29.31
C TYR A 399 18.22 12.16 29.81
N ASN A 400 18.26 13.44 29.44
CA ASN A 400 17.11 14.34 29.53
C ASN A 400 16.59 14.58 28.11
N GLY A 401 15.44 13.98 27.78
CA GLY A 401 15.00 13.88 26.40
C GLY A 401 16.06 13.13 25.54
N THR A 402 16.67 13.80 24.59
CA THR A 402 17.69 13.23 23.69
C THR A 402 19.14 13.59 24.09
N VAL A 403 19.32 14.36 25.18
CA VAL A 403 20.61 14.89 25.62
C VAL A 403 21.17 14.04 26.76
N PRO A 404 22.42 13.51 26.64
CA PRO A 404 23.07 12.81 27.73
C PRO A 404 23.38 13.78 28.86
N ILE A 405 23.06 13.43 30.12
CA ILE A 405 23.25 14.28 31.31
C ILE A 405 24.05 13.57 32.41
N SER A 406 24.08 12.24 32.46
CA SER A 406 24.93 11.52 33.42
C SER A 406 26.39 11.45 32.94
N ALA A 407 27.33 11.37 33.85
CA ALA A 407 28.76 11.26 33.51
C ALA A 407 29.05 10.05 32.59
N ALA A 408 28.36 8.92 32.83
CA ALA A 408 28.50 7.73 32.01
C ALA A 408 27.94 7.94 30.58
N ALA A 409 26.75 8.55 30.46
CA ALA A 409 26.13 8.82 29.17
C ALA A 409 26.90 9.87 28.35
N ILE A 410 27.44 10.90 29.00
CA ILE A 410 28.31 11.92 28.38
C ILE A 410 29.59 11.24 27.85
N LYS A 411 30.28 10.46 28.68
CA LYS A 411 31.48 9.74 28.25
C LYS A 411 31.19 8.80 27.07
N LEU A 412 30.08 8.08 27.12
CA LEU A 412 29.65 7.19 26.03
C LEU A 412 29.45 7.98 24.73
N ALA A 413 28.81 9.16 24.82
CA ALA A 413 28.60 10.04 23.69
C ALA A 413 29.91 10.65 23.14
N ASP A 414 30.85 10.96 24.00
CA ASP A 414 32.18 11.44 23.60
C ASP A 414 32.95 10.35 22.81
N ASP A 415 32.77 9.07 23.20
CA ASP A 415 33.29 7.92 22.46
C ASP A 415 32.52 7.61 21.18
N GLY A 416 31.46 8.37 20.89
CA GLY A 416 30.62 8.26 19.69
C GLY A 416 29.46 7.26 19.78
N TYR A 417 29.17 6.70 20.96
CA TYR A 417 28.06 5.76 21.14
C TYR A 417 26.88 6.41 21.86
N TYR A 418 25.66 5.99 21.52
CA TYR A 418 24.42 6.56 22.05
C TYR A 418 23.43 5.46 22.41
N ALA A 419 22.62 5.70 23.45
CA ALA A 419 21.39 4.94 23.67
C ALA A 419 20.36 5.38 22.63
N LEU A 420 20.32 4.69 21.49
CA LEU A 420 19.51 5.10 20.33
C LEU A 420 18.00 5.13 20.65
N ALA A 421 17.54 4.30 21.58
CA ALA A 421 16.15 4.37 22.08
C ALA A 421 15.77 5.74 22.63
N CYS A 422 16.76 6.55 23.04
CA CYS A 422 16.60 7.91 23.55
C CYS A 422 16.95 8.99 22.50
N ARG A 423 17.17 8.61 21.26
CA ARG A 423 17.51 9.56 20.19
C ARG A 423 16.31 9.78 19.24
N ASN A 424 16.27 10.94 18.61
CA ASN A 424 15.29 11.17 17.55
C ASN A 424 15.59 10.30 16.33
N GLY A 425 14.56 9.66 15.76
CA GLY A 425 14.69 8.73 14.65
C GLY A 425 15.41 9.30 13.43
N ASN A 426 15.21 10.59 13.13
CA ASN A 426 15.86 11.31 12.02
C ASN A 426 17.36 11.59 12.25
N GLN A 427 17.87 11.43 13.48
CA GLN A 427 19.31 11.59 13.82
C GLN A 427 20.04 10.25 13.91
N MET A 428 19.32 9.15 14.12
CA MET A 428 19.93 7.83 14.39
C MET A 428 20.89 7.38 13.28
N LEU A 429 20.60 7.69 12.01
CA LEU A 429 21.49 7.38 10.90
C LEU A 429 22.86 8.05 11.02
N PHE A 430 22.89 9.28 11.51
CA PHE A 430 24.13 10.01 11.73
C PHE A 430 24.83 9.56 13.01
N ASP A 431 24.04 9.17 14.02
CA ASP A 431 24.57 8.68 15.29
C ASP A 431 25.35 7.37 15.09
N ILE A 432 24.87 6.41 14.28
CA ILE A 432 25.59 5.15 14.03
C ILE A 432 26.91 5.33 13.30
N MET A 433 27.17 6.48 12.66
CA MET A 433 28.45 6.82 12.04
C MET A 433 29.43 7.44 13.03
N SER A 434 28.97 7.85 14.22
CA SER A 434 29.78 8.59 15.19
C SER A 434 31.02 7.84 15.71
N PRO A 435 31.03 6.50 15.85
CA PRO A 435 32.21 5.77 16.33
C PRO A 435 33.38 5.74 15.36
N TYR A 436 33.23 6.15 14.08
CA TYR A 436 34.27 6.02 13.06
C TYR A 436 35.31 7.15 13.06
N GLY A 437 35.58 7.79 14.19
CA GLY A 437 36.65 8.77 14.37
C GLY A 437 36.57 9.95 13.38
N GLU A 438 37.65 10.30 12.73
CA GLU A 438 37.70 11.43 11.77
C GLU A 438 36.89 11.16 10.49
N VAL A 439 36.69 9.90 10.12
CA VAL A 439 35.94 9.53 8.91
C VAL A 439 34.45 9.86 9.06
N LYS A 440 33.93 9.96 10.29
CA LYS A 440 32.52 10.27 10.56
C LYS A 440 32.03 11.55 9.87
N LYS A 441 32.85 12.62 9.89
CA LYS A 441 32.47 13.91 9.28
C LYS A 441 32.27 13.77 7.77
N PHE A 442 33.17 13.04 7.13
CA PHE A 442 33.06 12.76 5.70
C PHE A 442 31.83 11.93 5.39
N LEU A 443 31.57 10.86 6.15
CA LEU A 443 30.36 10.02 5.98
C LEU A 443 29.09 10.82 6.21
N TRP A 444 29.06 11.71 7.20
CA TRP A 444 27.91 12.59 7.44
C TRP A 444 27.61 13.48 6.24
N VAL A 445 28.64 14.06 5.61
CA VAL A 445 28.46 14.87 4.39
C VAL A 445 27.94 14.02 3.24
N VAL A 446 28.48 12.82 3.04
CA VAL A 446 28.01 11.89 2.00
C VAL A 446 26.55 11.50 2.22
N LEU A 447 26.16 11.20 3.45
CA LEU A 447 24.78 10.85 3.80
C LEU A 447 23.85 12.06 3.61
N PHE A 448 24.26 13.25 4.02
CA PHE A 448 23.49 14.48 3.85
C PHE A 448 23.23 14.79 2.37
N VAL A 449 24.28 14.75 1.56
CA VAL A 449 24.15 14.94 0.11
C VAL A 449 23.30 13.83 -0.49
N GLY A 450 23.48 12.58 -0.05
CA GLY A 450 22.68 11.46 -0.47
C GLY A 450 21.18 11.66 -0.20
N ILE A 451 20.78 11.98 1.04
CA ILE A 451 19.39 12.25 1.41
C ILE A 451 18.81 13.41 0.58
N THR A 452 19.58 14.49 0.44
CA THR A 452 19.16 15.65 -0.35
C THR A 452 18.88 15.29 -1.80
N LEU A 453 19.78 14.53 -2.44
CA LEU A 453 19.60 14.10 -3.82
C LEU A 453 18.46 13.07 -3.97
N TYR A 454 18.28 12.16 -3.01
CA TYR A 454 17.14 11.24 -3.02
C TYR A 454 15.81 11.98 -2.86
N PHE A 455 15.76 13.02 -2.05
CA PHE A 455 14.59 13.89 -1.94
C PHE A 455 14.25 14.49 -3.31
N ILE A 456 15.24 15.08 -3.99
CA ILE A 456 15.05 15.70 -5.31
C ILE A 456 14.60 14.66 -6.34
N THR A 457 15.21 13.46 -6.35
CA THR A 457 14.86 12.41 -7.32
C THR A 457 13.48 11.79 -7.08
N SER A 458 12.96 11.84 -5.86
CA SER A 458 11.57 11.44 -5.59
C SER A 458 10.59 12.47 -6.14
N SER A 459 10.84 13.76 -5.89
CA SER A 459 9.97 14.85 -6.35
C SER A 459 9.99 14.96 -7.88
N ASP A 460 11.17 14.95 -8.52
CA ASP A 460 11.24 15.10 -9.98
C ASP A 460 10.60 13.94 -10.73
N SER A 461 10.73 12.72 -10.20
CA SER A 461 10.11 11.53 -10.80
C SER A 461 8.59 11.50 -10.58
N GLY A 462 8.11 11.97 -9.42
CA GLY A 462 6.68 12.12 -9.13
C GLY A 462 6.02 13.13 -10.03
N SER A 463 6.58 14.35 -10.07
CA SER A 463 6.10 15.41 -10.95
C SER A 463 6.08 15.00 -12.42
N TYR A 464 7.10 14.24 -12.88
CA TYR A 464 7.12 13.70 -14.24
C TYR A 464 5.92 12.79 -14.55
N VAL A 465 5.48 12.00 -13.57
CA VAL A 465 4.33 11.12 -13.73
C VAL A 465 3.01 11.90 -13.73
N ASP A 466 2.83 12.85 -12.80
CA ASP A 466 1.64 13.70 -12.76
C ASP A 466 1.52 14.54 -14.04
N ASP A 467 2.64 15.03 -14.57
CA ASP A 467 2.73 15.68 -15.88
C ASP A 467 2.26 14.75 -17.00
N THR A 468 2.75 13.52 -17.02
CA THR A 468 2.43 12.56 -18.08
C THR A 468 0.96 12.16 -18.06
N ILE A 469 0.38 11.91 -16.88
CA ILE A 469 -1.04 11.56 -16.74
C ILE A 469 -1.92 12.73 -17.17
N SER A 470 -1.66 13.92 -16.65
CA SER A 470 -2.46 15.12 -16.94
C SER A 470 -2.33 15.62 -18.38
N ALA A 471 -1.22 15.26 -19.06
CA ALA A 471 -1.01 15.51 -20.49
C ALA A 471 -1.51 14.35 -21.39
N ASN A 472 -2.39 13.48 -20.87
CA ASN A 472 -2.95 12.34 -21.61
C ASN A 472 -1.87 11.41 -22.22
N GLY A 473 -0.80 11.15 -21.49
CA GLY A 473 0.27 10.23 -21.87
C GLY A 473 1.37 10.83 -22.74
N LEU A 474 1.42 12.15 -22.93
CA LEU A 474 2.53 12.80 -23.62
C LEU A 474 3.84 12.58 -22.86
N GLN A 475 4.87 12.13 -23.58
CA GLN A 475 6.19 11.85 -22.97
C GLN A 475 7.01 13.12 -22.66
N ASP A 476 6.69 14.24 -23.28
CA ASP A 476 7.30 15.55 -23.02
C ASP A 476 6.19 16.63 -22.93
N PRO A 477 5.57 16.75 -21.76
CA PRO A 477 4.52 17.73 -21.50
C PRO A 477 5.02 19.17 -21.60
N PRO A 478 4.13 20.17 -21.75
CA PRO A 478 4.48 21.59 -21.78
C PRO A 478 5.23 22.02 -20.52
N VAL A 479 6.23 22.92 -20.67
CA VAL A 479 7.08 23.40 -19.56
C VAL A 479 6.26 24.02 -18.42
N LEU A 480 5.22 24.78 -18.72
CA LEU A 480 4.35 25.39 -17.70
C LEU A 480 3.65 24.35 -16.84
N GLN A 481 3.23 23.22 -17.44
CA GLN A 481 2.62 22.12 -16.74
C GLN A 481 3.61 21.42 -15.80
N LYS A 482 4.86 21.20 -16.25
CA LYS A 482 5.95 20.66 -15.43
C LYS A 482 6.20 21.54 -14.20
N ILE A 483 6.24 22.86 -14.38
CA ILE A 483 6.37 23.83 -13.29
C ILE A 483 5.18 23.71 -12.33
N PHE A 484 3.97 23.66 -12.86
CA PHE A 484 2.74 23.60 -12.06
C PHE A 484 2.73 22.39 -11.13
N TRP A 485 2.95 21.18 -11.65
CA TRP A 485 2.89 19.96 -10.82
C TRP A 485 3.99 19.91 -9.78
N CYS A 486 5.22 20.23 -10.15
CA CYS A 486 6.34 20.23 -9.21
C CYS A 486 6.10 21.20 -8.03
N TRP A 487 5.59 22.41 -8.30
CA TRP A 487 5.25 23.37 -7.25
C TRP A 487 3.98 22.98 -6.48
N THR A 488 3.04 22.29 -7.09
CA THR A 488 1.85 21.77 -6.41
C THR A 488 2.23 20.75 -5.33
N GLU A 489 3.12 19.80 -5.64
CA GLU A 489 3.64 18.84 -4.66
C GLU A 489 4.34 19.55 -3.49
N GLY A 490 5.22 20.50 -3.79
CA GLY A 490 5.91 21.29 -2.76
C GLY A 490 4.94 22.10 -1.89
N ALA A 491 3.95 22.75 -2.50
CA ALA A 491 2.94 23.53 -1.78
C ALA A 491 2.07 22.65 -0.87
N VAL A 492 1.65 21.48 -1.34
CA VAL A 492 0.89 20.51 -0.53
C VAL A 492 1.72 20.00 0.64
N ALA A 493 3.01 19.68 0.42
CA ALA A 493 3.92 19.27 1.49
C ALA A 493 4.06 20.36 2.56
N ILE A 494 4.26 21.63 2.17
CA ILE A 494 4.33 22.78 3.08
C ILE A 494 3.00 22.93 3.84
N ALA A 495 1.87 22.88 3.15
CA ALA A 495 0.56 23.02 3.79
C ALA A 495 0.33 21.95 4.87
N LEU A 496 0.69 20.69 4.60
CA LEU A 496 0.58 19.59 5.55
C LEU A 496 1.55 19.74 6.74
N LEU A 497 2.79 20.18 6.50
CA LEU A 497 3.77 20.46 7.55
C LEU A 497 3.28 21.57 8.49
N VAL A 498 2.82 22.69 7.94
CA VAL A 498 2.32 23.84 8.70
C VAL A 498 1.03 23.50 9.45
N ALA A 499 0.11 22.76 8.82
CA ALA A 499 -1.12 22.32 9.47
C ALA A 499 -0.84 21.39 10.65
N GLY A 500 0.09 20.45 10.48
CA GLY A 500 0.47 19.53 11.54
C GLY A 500 1.24 20.22 12.69
N ASP A 501 2.06 21.21 12.40
CA ASP A 501 2.75 22.01 13.42
C ASP A 501 1.75 22.81 14.27
N LYS A 502 0.79 23.50 13.64
CA LYS A 502 -0.28 24.23 14.32
C LYS A 502 -1.17 23.34 15.19
N ALA A 503 -1.32 22.06 14.85
CA ALA A 503 -2.07 21.10 15.64
C ALA A 503 -1.37 20.70 16.95
N GLY A 504 -0.14 21.17 17.18
CA GLY A 504 0.68 20.98 18.37
C GLY A 504 1.30 19.58 18.48
N GLY A 505 2.50 19.53 19.09
CA GLY A 505 3.30 18.31 19.19
C GLY A 505 3.82 17.86 17.81
N ASN A 506 4.53 16.75 17.74
CA ASN A 506 5.09 16.21 16.49
C ASN A 506 4.02 15.67 15.50
N LYS A 507 2.92 16.40 15.28
CA LYS A 507 1.78 15.97 14.47
C LYS A 507 1.93 16.25 12.98
N ALA A 508 2.92 17.04 12.57
CA ALA A 508 3.17 17.35 11.17
C ALA A 508 3.37 16.09 10.32
N LEU A 509 4.24 15.19 10.77
CA LEU A 509 4.47 13.91 10.10
C LEU A 509 3.24 12.98 10.16
N SER A 510 2.47 13.05 11.25
CA SER A 510 1.23 12.27 11.38
C SER A 510 0.16 12.72 10.39
N ALA A 511 0.04 14.02 10.11
CA ALA A 511 -0.89 14.54 9.09
C ALA A 511 -0.53 14.04 7.69
N ILE A 512 0.76 14.09 7.34
CA ILE A 512 1.27 13.58 6.05
C ILE A 512 1.02 12.09 5.91
N ARG A 513 1.26 11.29 6.96
CA ARG A 513 0.98 9.85 6.96
C ARG A 513 -0.50 9.54 6.77
N ALA A 514 -1.38 10.27 7.47
CA ALA A 514 -2.83 10.09 7.37
C ALA A 514 -3.34 10.34 5.95
N VAL A 515 -2.87 11.37 5.28
CA VAL A 515 -3.29 11.70 3.91
C VAL A 515 -2.85 10.62 2.91
N SER A 516 -1.65 10.04 3.04
CA SER A 516 -1.22 8.90 2.22
C SER A 516 -2.10 7.67 2.39
N ILE A 517 -2.52 7.36 3.62
CA ILE A 517 -3.41 6.24 3.91
C ILE A 517 -4.78 6.46 3.25
N VAL A 518 -5.34 7.67 3.40
CA VAL A 518 -6.65 8.02 2.82
C VAL A 518 -6.61 7.97 1.29
N ALA A 519 -5.56 8.52 0.66
CA ALA A 519 -5.39 8.49 -0.79
C ALA A 519 -5.16 7.07 -1.31
N GLY A 520 -4.41 6.24 -0.60
CA GLY A 520 -4.12 4.87 -0.99
C GLY A 520 -5.34 3.94 -0.97
N LEU A 521 -6.34 4.20 -0.13
CA LEU A 521 -7.49 3.30 0.03
C LEU A 521 -8.28 3.08 -1.28
N PRO A 522 -8.71 4.10 -2.04
CA PRO A 522 -9.39 3.89 -3.33
C PRO A 522 -8.50 3.13 -4.32
N PHE A 523 -7.20 3.43 -4.34
CA PHE A 523 -6.27 2.78 -5.25
C PHE A 523 -6.00 1.32 -4.90
N THR A 524 -6.20 0.90 -3.65
CA THR A 524 -6.13 -0.52 -3.24
C THR A 524 -7.14 -1.35 -4.04
N PHE A 525 -8.37 -0.90 -4.15
CA PHE A 525 -9.39 -1.56 -4.95
C PHE A 525 -9.02 -1.57 -6.44
N MET A 526 -8.50 -0.46 -6.95
CA MET A 526 -8.03 -0.38 -8.32
C MET A 526 -6.91 -1.38 -8.61
N LEU A 527 -5.95 -1.57 -7.71
CA LEU A 527 -4.88 -2.57 -7.83
C LEU A 527 -5.43 -4.01 -7.91
N CYS A 528 -6.46 -4.34 -7.12
CA CYS A 528 -7.09 -5.66 -7.20
C CYS A 528 -7.67 -5.92 -8.59
N PHE A 529 -8.41 -4.96 -9.16
CA PHE A 529 -8.90 -5.06 -10.53
C PHE A 529 -7.78 -5.06 -11.56
N MET A 530 -6.71 -4.32 -11.30
CA MET A 530 -5.55 -4.27 -12.20
C MET A 530 -4.83 -5.62 -12.28
N CYS A 531 -4.79 -6.43 -11.22
CA CYS A 531 -4.25 -7.79 -11.32
C CYS A 531 -5.01 -8.64 -12.34
N THR A 532 -6.36 -8.56 -12.34
CA THR A 532 -7.20 -9.24 -13.33
C THR A 532 -6.98 -8.66 -14.72
N SER A 533 -6.88 -7.34 -14.82
CA SER A 533 -6.58 -6.64 -16.09
C SER A 533 -5.23 -7.07 -16.66
N THR A 534 -4.19 -7.13 -15.82
CA THR A 534 -2.85 -7.62 -16.20
C THR A 534 -2.94 -9.03 -16.77
N TRP A 535 -3.60 -9.92 -16.04
CA TRP A 535 -3.73 -11.31 -16.47
C TRP A 535 -4.41 -11.44 -17.82
N ARG A 536 -5.48 -10.70 -18.03
CA ARG A 536 -6.22 -10.67 -19.29
C ARG A 536 -5.39 -10.06 -20.42
N ALA A 537 -4.70 -8.94 -20.14
CA ALA A 537 -3.80 -8.31 -21.11
C ALA A 537 -2.70 -9.26 -21.59
N LEU A 538 -2.11 -10.03 -20.67
CA LEU A 538 -1.07 -11.00 -21.01
C LEU A 538 -1.57 -12.15 -21.88
N LYS A 539 -2.76 -12.67 -21.61
CA LYS A 539 -3.40 -13.71 -22.43
C LYS A 539 -3.72 -13.21 -23.83
N ILE A 540 -4.31 -12.03 -23.92
CA ILE A 540 -4.65 -11.40 -25.21
C ILE A 540 -3.37 -11.20 -26.03
N ASP A 541 -2.34 -10.63 -25.43
CA ASP A 541 -1.09 -10.37 -26.13
C ASP A 541 -0.34 -11.64 -26.54
N ALA A 542 -0.49 -12.72 -25.78
CA ALA A 542 0.07 -14.04 -26.11
C ALA A 542 -0.75 -14.82 -27.16
N GLY A 543 -1.93 -14.32 -27.55
CA GLY A 543 -2.84 -15.01 -28.43
C GLY A 543 -3.62 -16.17 -27.79
N ASP A 544 -3.66 -16.22 -26.44
CA ASP A 544 -4.44 -17.20 -25.69
C ASP A 544 -5.92 -16.76 -25.50
N GLU A 545 -6.21 -15.50 -25.75
CA GLU A 545 -7.52 -14.89 -25.65
C GLU A 545 -7.66 -13.81 -26.73
N ASP A 546 -8.77 -13.78 -27.45
CA ASP A 546 -9.00 -12.80 -28.51
C ASP A 546 -9.66 -11.52 -27.94
N ILE A 547 -9.14 -10.35 -28.34
CA ILE A 547 -9.76 -9.06 -27.98
C ILE A 547 -11.13 -8.90 -28.64
N CYS A 548 -11.32 -9.47 -29.82
CA CYS A 548 -12.34 -9.08 -30.79
C CYS A 548 -13.24 -10.19 -31.32
N GLN A 549 -13.26 -11.40 -30.77
CA GLN A 549 -14.17 -12.40 -31.32
C GLN A 549 -15.40 -12.65 -30.46
N ALA A 550 -16.45 -12.20 -31.01
CA ALA A 550 -17.82 -12.67 -31.12
C ALA A 550 -18.64 -12.91 -29.84
N ASN A 551 -18.07 -13.21 -28.70
CA ASN A 551 -18.84 -13.51 -27.50
C ASN A 551 -18.48 -12.56 -26.35
N GLN A 552 -18.71 -11.28 -26.58
CA GLN A 552 -18.73 -10.26 -25.53
C GLN A 552 -20.15 -10.17 -24.96
N TRP A 553 -20.24 -9.63 -23.75
CA TRP A 553 -21.54 -9.23 -23.23
C TRP A 553 -22.23 -8.30 -24.23
N SER A 554 -23.52 -8.44 -24.39
CA SER A 554 -24.33 -7.57 -25.30
C SER A 554 -24.23 -6.09 -24.94
N SER A 555 -23.82 -5.81 -23.72
CA SER A 555 -23.52 -4.46 -23.22
C SER A 555 -22.25 -4.45 -22.39
N GLY A 556 -21.51 -3.33 -22.37
CA GLY A 556 -20.47 -3.10 -21.41
C GLY A 556 -21.03 -3.04 -19.98
N LEU A 557 -20.20 -3.32 -18.98
CA LEU A 557 -20.61 -3.36 -17.56
C LEU A 557 -21.31 -2.06 -17.11
N LEU A 558 -20.87 -0.91 -17.61
CA LEU A 558 -21.39 0.40 -17.24
C LEU A 558 -22.19 1.07 -18.35
N ASP A 559 -22.57 0.35 -19.41
CA ASP A 559 -23.31 0.91 -20.52
C ASP A 559 -24.68 1.44 -20.13
N ALA A 560 -25.31 0.84 -19.13
CA ALA A 560 -26.57 1.35 -18.61
C ALA A 560 -26.45 2.75 -17.98
N ALA A 561 -25.26 3.09 -17.43
CA ALA A 561 -24.98 4.39 -16.83
C ALA A 561 -24.55 5.46 -17.85
N ASP A 562 -24.21 5.08 -19.09
CA ASP A 562 -23.84 6.03 -20.15
C ASP A 562 -25.08 6.69 -20.79
N LEU A 563 -25.72 7.55 -19.99
CA LEU A 563 -26.95 8.24 -20.38
C LEU A 563 -26.75 9.29 -21.49
N PHE A 564 -25.51 9.79 -21.64
CA PHE A 564 -25.17 10.92 -22.50
C PHE A 564 -24.43 10.53 -23.79
N ASN A 565 -24.24 9.24 -24.06
CA ASN A 565 -23.54 8.73 -25.26
C ASN A 565 -22.15 9.34 -25.48
N VAL A 566 -21.37 9.49 -24.44
CA VAL A 566 -20.07 10.16 -24.46
C VAL A 566 -18.98 9.33 -25.15
N ARG A 567 -19.29 8.11 -25.59
CA ARG A 567 -18.30 7.20 -26.18
C ARG A 567 -18.02 7.44 -27.65
N PRO A 568 -16.76 7.44 -28.08
CA PRO A 568 -16.41 7.24 -29.46
C PRO A 568 -16.81 5.82 -29.90
N ALA A 569 -17.48 5.71 -31.01
CA ALA A 569 -17.99 4.45 -31.56
C ALA A 569 -16.84 3.51 -31.99
N VAL A 570 -16.60 2.45 -31.18
CA VAL A 570 -15.95 1.24 -31.68
C VAL A 570 -16.97 0.11 -31.51
N GLY A 571 -17.58 -0.29 -32.62
CA GLY A 571 -18.77 -1.14 -32.64
C GLY A 571 -20.06 -0.34 -32.57
N GLU A 572 -21.21 -0.96 -32.79
CA GLU A 572 -22.49 -0.27 -32.64
C GLU A 572 -22.74 0.09 -31.19
N PRO A 573 -22.88 1.38 -30.82
CA PRO A 573 -23.15 1.79 -29.46
C PRO A 573 -24.47 1.19 -28.98
N ILE A 574 -24.55 0.85 -27.68
CA ILE A 574 -25.80 0.37 -27.06
C ILE A 574 -26.96 1.34 -27.23
N SER A 575 -26.66 2.64 -27.42
CA SER A 575 -27.65 3.69 -27.76
C SER A 575 -28.39 3.46 -29.07
N HIS A 576 -27.84 2.68 -30.00
CA HIS A 576 -28.53 2.28 -31.21
C HIS A 576 -29.47 1.09 -31.00
N ARG A 577 -29.26 0.29 -29.97
CA ARG A 577 -30.05 -0.89 -29.64
C ARG A 577 -31.12 -0.62 -28.59
N TYR A 578 -30.82 0.24 -27.60
CA TYR A 578 -31.70 0.53 -26.48
C TYR A 578 -31.82 2.04 -26.25
N SER A 579 -33.06 2.50 -26.10
CA SER A 579 -33.37 3.89 -25.80
C SER A 579 -32.82 4.32 -24.43
N VAL A 580 -32.66 5.62 -24.22
CA VAL A 580 -32.25 6.17 -22.90
C VAL A 580 -33.22 5.69 -21.80
N MET A 581 -34.54 5.64 -22.13
CA MET A 581 -35.56 5.21 -21.18
C MET A 581 -35.35 3.73 -20.74
N GLU A 582 -35.06 2.83 -21.68
CA GLU A 582 -34.78 1.41 -21.36
C GLU A 582 -33.53 1.25 -20.52
N ARG A 583 -32.50 2.05 -20.80
CA ARG A 583 -31.24 2.04 -19.98
C ARG A 583 -31.52 2.56 -18.59
N VAL A 584 -32.21 3.68 -18.42
CA VAL A 584 -32.62 4.22 -17.11
C VAL A 584 -33.49 3.20 -16.36
N GLN A 585 -34.44 2.58 -17.03
CA GLN A 585 -35.31 1.58 -16.43
C GLN A 585 -34.51 0.33 -15.98
N SER A 586 -33.56 -0.13 -16.78
CA SER A 586 -32.71 -1.28 -16.43
C SER A 586 -31.86 -0.97 -15.20
N LEU A 587 -31.21 0.19 -15.16
CA LEU A 587 -30.39 0.61 -14.03
C LEU A 587 -31.24 0.84 -12.77
N ALA A 588 -32.37 1.52 -12.91
CA ALA A 588 -33.30 1.74 -11.80
C ALA A 588 -33.83 0.39 -11.25
N THR A 589 -34.16 -0.54 -12.13
CA THR A 589 -34.57 -1.90 -11.73
C THR A 589 -33.43 -2.62 -10.99
N ALA A 590 -32.19 -2.49 -11.45
CA ALA A 590 -31.02 -3.12 -10.80
C ALA A 590 -30.72 -2.53 -9.42
N VAL A 591 -31.03 -1.27 -9.18
CA VAL A 591 -30.84 -0.59 -7.89
C VAL A 591 -32.01 -0.82 -6.93
N VAL A 592 -33.24 -0.60 -7.41
CA VAL A 592 -34.45 -0.58 -6.55
C VAL A 592 -35.06 -1.98 -6.38
N ALA A 593 -35.03 -2.78 -7.43
CA ALA A 593 -35.63 -4.12 -7.43
C ALA A 593 -34.78 -5.12 -8.22
N PRO A 594 -33.53 -5.40 -7.79
CA PRO A 594 -32.59 -6.25 -8.51
C PRO A 594 -33.11 -7.67 -8.76
N THR A 595 -34.00 -8.13 -7.91
CA THR A 595 -34.67 -9.44 -8.06
C THR A 595 -35.46 -9.58 -9.35
N ILE A 596 -36.00 -8.48 -9.90
CA ILE A 596 -36.71 -8.50 -11.19
C ILE A 596 -35.70 -8.74 -12.33
N GLY A 597 -34.53 -8.08 -12.30
CA GLY A 597 -33.48 -8.30 -13.29
C GLY A 597 -32.96 -9.73 -13.26
N VAL A 598 -32.67 -10.26 -12.05
CA VAL A 598 -32.24 -11.63 -11.85
C VAL A 598 -33.31 -12.62 -12.31
N PHE A 599 -34.59 -12.40 -11.96
CA PHE A 599 -35.69 -13.26 -12.39
C PHE A 599 -35.78 -13.33 -13.92
N LYS A 600 -35.75 -12.21 -14.61
CA LYS A 600 -35.79 -12.15 -16.08
C LYS A 600 -34.60 -12.86 -16.72
N THR A 601 -33.41 -12.72 -16.15
CA THR A 601 -32.23 -13.45 -16.61
C THR A 601 -32.38 -14.96 -16.40
N CYS A 602 -32.84 -15.39 -15.23
CA CYS A 602 -33.10 -16.80 -14.96
C CYS A 602 -34.17 -17.39 -15.92
N GLU A 603 -35.21 -16.64 -16.21
CA GLU A 603 -36.25 -17.05 -17.16
C GLU A 603 -35.69 -17.17 -18.58
N SER A 604 -34.79 -16.28 -18.98
CA SER A 604 -34.11 -16.34 -20.28
C SER A 604 -33.12 -17.51 -20.37
N GLU A 605 -32.34 -17.78 -19.33
CA GLU A 605 -31.28 -18.79 -19.35
C GLU A 605 -31.83 -20.21 -19.16
N PHE A 606 -32.79 -20.40 -18.25
CA PHE A 606 -33.32 -21.73 -17.92
C PHE A 606 -34.68 -22.07 -18.58
N GLY A 607 -35.22 -21.13 -19.34
CA GLY A 607 -36.53 -21.25 -20.02
C GLY A 607 -37.69 -20.71 -19.20
N ALA A 608 -38.65 -20.14 -19.89
CA ALA A 608 -39.86 -19.60 -19.28
C ALA A 608 -40.64 -20.68 -18.53
N GLY A 609 -40.84 -20.46 -17.24
CA GLY A 609 -41.56 -21.44 -16.39
C GLY A 609 -40.67 -22.48 -15.71
N ALA A 610 -39.35 -22.50 -15.95
CA ALA A 610 -38.44 -23.43 -15.30
C ALA A 610 -38.45 -23.29 -13.75
N VAL A 611 -38.66 -24.39 -13.05
CA VAL A 611 -38.70 -24.39 -11.58
C VAL A 611 -37.40 -23.87 -10.99
N ILE A 612 -36.27 -24.26 -11.58
CA ILE A 612 -34.92 -23.84 -11.13
C ILE A 612 -34.76 -22.32 -11.15
N GLY A 613 -35.20 -21.66 -12.23
CA GLY A 613 -35.14 -20.20 -12.34
C GLY A 613 -35.99 -19.48 -11.29
N LYS A 614 -37.19 -20.01 -11.00
CA LYS A 614 -38.09 -19.46 -9.97
C LYS A 614 -37.49 -19.62 -8.57
N VAL A 615 -36.93 -20.81 -8.28
CA VAL A 615 -36.28 -21.12 -6.99
C VAL A 615 -35.07 -20.19 -6.79
N GLN A 616 -34.24 -20.03 -7.79
CA GLN A 616 -33.06 -19.13 -7.71
C GLN A 616 -33.46 -17.67 -7.50
N ALA A 617 -34.45 -17.17 -8.23
CA ALA A 617 -34.99 -15.84 -8.03
C ALA A 617 -35.61 -15.62 -6.65
N PHE A 618 -36.27 -16.65 -6.10
CA PHE A 618 -36.83 -16.62 -4.75
C PHE A 618 -35.71 -16.49 -3.68
N PHE A 619 -34.67 -17.33 -3.75
CA PHE A 619 -33.53 -17.24 -2.83
C PHE A 619 -32.79 -15.88 -2.96
N HIS A 620 -32.62 -15.39 -4.18
CA HIS A 620 -32.05 -14.08 -4.43
C HIS A 620 -32.87 -12.97 -3.77
N ALA A 621 -34.18 -12.98 -3.95
CA ALA A 621 -35.09 -12.03 -3.29
C ALA A 621 -34.97 -12.12 -1.76
N SER A 622 -35.02 -13.34 -1.23
CA SER A 622 -34.94 -13.57 0.21
C SER A 622 -33.65 -12.99 0.82
N PHE A 623 -32.50 -13.26 0.23
CA PHE A 623 -31.22 -12.76 0.74
C PHE A 623 -31.09 -11.26 0.58
N PHE A 624 -31.53 -10.67 -0.54
CA PHE A 624 -31.47 -9.24 -0.77
C PHE A 624 -32.35 -8.46 0.21
N TYR A 625 -33.62 -8.87 0.38
CA TYR A 625 -34.51 -8.15 1.28
C TYR A 625 -34.16 -8.39 2.75
N LEU A 626 -33.66 -9.58 3.10
CA LEU A 626 -33.19 -9.85 4.45
C LEU A 626 -31.96 -9.00 4.80
N TRP A 627 -31.04 -8.83 3.85
CA TRP A 627 -29.92 -7.87 4.01
C TRP A 627 -30.41 -6.45 4.30
N LEU A 628 -31.38 -5.95 3.52
CA LEU A 628 -31.92 -4.59 3.74
C LEU A 628 -32.60 -4.46 5.10
N VAL A 629 -33.41 -5.43 5.50
CA VAL A 629 -34.09 -5.42 6.82
C VAL A 629 -33.06 -5.43 7.94
N LEU A 630 -32.07 -6.29 7.88
CA LEU A 630 -31.03 -6.39 8.91
C LEU A 630 -30.15 -5.13 8.98
N LEU A 631 -29.87 -4.48 7.85
CA LEU A 631 -29.20 -3.18 7.86
C LEU A 631 -30.08 -2.07 8.52
N CYS A 632 -31.38 -2.09 8.28
CA CYS A 632 -32.29 -1.15 8.99
C CYS A 632 -32.30 -1.43 10.49
N MET A 633 -32.20 -2.70 10.90
CA MET A 633 -32.15 -3.09 12.32
C MET A 633 -30.80 -2.77 12.97
N SER A 634 -29.74 -2.52 12.21
CA SER A 634 -28.40 -2.18 12.75
C SER A 634 -28.40 -0.89 13.59
N GLY A 635 -29.39 -0.01 13.41
CA GLY A 635 -29.62 1.14 14.30
C GLY A 635 -30.04 0.77 15.73
N MET A 636 -30.41 -0.49 15.97
CA MET A 636 -30.80 -1.00 17.30
C MET A 636 -29.63 -1.74 17.97
N ASP A 637 -28.83 -2.48 17.20
CA ASP A 637 -27.66 -3.24 17.66
C ASP A 637 -26.75 -3.54 16.47
N ASP A 638 -25.45 -3.31 16.63
CA ASP A 638 -24.43 -3.51 15.59
C ASP A 638 -24.33 -4.96 15.10
N GLN A 639 -24.75 -5.94 15.90
CA GLN A 639 -24.74 -7.36 15.50
C GLN A 639 -25.63 -7.62 14.27
N TRP A 640 -26.71 -6.85 14.12
CA TRP A 640 -27.58 -6.95 12.94
C TRP A 640 -26.87 -6.52 11.65
N ALA A 641 -25.93 -5.58 11.73
CA ALA A 641 -25.13 -5.20 10.58
C ALA A 641 -24.26 -6.36 10.10
N TYR A 642 -23.56 -7.06 11.00
CA TYR A 642 -22.72 -8.21 10.63
C TYR A 642 -23.53 -9.33 9.96
N LEU A 643 -24.69 -9.63 10.54
CA LEU A 643 -25.59 -10.63 9.96
C LEU A 643 -26.12 -10.15 8.59
N GLY A 644 -26.48 -8.88 8.46
CA GLY A 644 -26.90 -8.27 7.20
C GLY A 644 -25.85 -8.40 6.11
N TRP A 645 -24.60 -8.04 6.39
CA TRP A 645 -23.51 -8.19 5.43
C TRP A 645 -23.23 -9.65 5.04
N THR A 646 -23.48 -10.60 5.94
CA THR A 646 -23.41 -12.03 5.60
C THR A 646 -24.46 -12.41 4.55
N PHE A 647 -25.71 -11.94 4.68
CA PHE A 647 -26.75 -12.17 3.67
C PHE A 647 -26.46 -11.43 2.35
N PHE A 648 -25.84 -10.26 2.41
CA PHE A 648 -25.35 -9.58 1.21
C PHE A 648 -24.31 -10.42 0.46
N LEU A 649 -23.39 -11.05 1.17
CA LEU A 649 -22.40 -11.94 0.57
C LEU A 649 -23.06 -13.16 -0.11
N PHE A 650 -24.06 -13.80 0.52
CA PHE A 650 -24.81 -14.87 -0.12
C PHE A 650 -25.54 -14.41 -1.39
N HIS A 651 -26.11 -13.22 -1.35
CA HIS A 651 -26.73 -12.59 -2.50
C HIS A 651 -25.73 -12.33 -3.64
N VAL A 652 -24.54 -11.79 -3.33
CA VAL A 652 -23.45 -11.61 -4.31
C VAL A 652 -23.01 -12.93 -4.92
N ILE A 653 -22.84 -13.98 -4.13
CA ILE A 653 -22.48 -15.32 -4.60
C ILE A 653 -23.51 -15.86 -5.60
N GLN A 654 -24.80 -15.66 -5.35
CA GLN A 654 -25.85 -16.10 -6.28
C GLN A 654 -25.80 -15.36 -7.62
N VAL A 655 -25.62 -14.03 -7.60
CA VAL A 655 -25.51 -13.25 -8.85
C VAL A 655 -24.23 -13.60 -9.59
N THR A 656 -23.15 -13.89 -8.87
CA THR A 656 -21.90 -14.40 -9.46
C THR A 656 -22.13 -15.74 -10.17
N ALA A 657 -22.83 -16.68 -9.54
CA ALA A 657 -23.13 -17.96 -10.16
C ALA A 657 -23.99 -17.81 -11.40
N LEU A 658 -25.02 -16.93 -11.36
CA LEU A 658 -25.86 -16.63 -12.51
C LEU A 658 -25.06 -15.99 -13.65
N ARG A 659 -24.17 -15.04 -13.32
CA ARG A 659 -23.29 -14.38 -14.28
C ARG A 659 -22.33 -15.35 -14.94
N ALA A 660 -21.73 -16.27 -14.17
CA ALA A 660 -20.85 -17.30 -14.68
C ALA A 660 -21.62 -18.29 -15.60
N ALA A 661 -22.81 -18.71 -15.21
CA ALA A 661 -23.67 -19.56 -16.04
C ALA A 661 -24.09 -18.88 -17.35
N THR A 662 -24.50 -17.62 -17.30
CA THR A 662 -24.82 -16.83 -18.51
C THR A 662 -23.60 -16.69 -19.41
N ARG A 663 -22.43 -16.43 -18.84
CA ARG A 663 -21.17 -16.31 -19.57
C ARG A 663 -20.81 -17.63 -20.27
N GLU A 664 -20.89 -18.76 -19.58
CA GLU A 664 -20.64 -20.08 -20.16
C GLU A 664 -21.63 -20.41 -21.27
N THR A 665 -22.94 -20.18 -21.06
CA THR A 665 -23.98 -20.44 -22.05
C THR A 665 -23.78 -19.65 -23.34
N HIS A 666 -23.27 -18.41 -23.24
CA HIS A 666 -23.04 -17.54 -24.39
C HIS A 666 -21.61 -17.56 -24.91
N GLY A 667 -20.72 -18.38 -24.31
CA GLY A 667 -19.30 -18.46 -24.66
C GLY A 667 -18.54 -17.13 -24.45
N ILE A 668 -18.97 -16.36 -23.46
CA ILE A 668 -18.35 -15.06 -23.11
C ILE A 668 -17.09 -15.31 -22.27
N TYR A 669 -15.99 -14.65 -22.62
CA TYR A 669 -14.75 -14.75 -21.89
C TYR A 669 -14.84 -14.13 -20.47
N GLY A 670 -14.12 -14.70 -19.55
CA GLY A 670 -14.01 -14.29 -18.17
C GLY A 670 -13.80 -15.49 -17.22
N ASN A 671 -13.69 -15.23 -15.95
CA ASN A 671 -13.54 -16.27 -14.94
C ASN A 671 -14.43 -16.00 -13.72
N LEU A 672 -14.63 -17.02 -12.90
CA LEU A 672 -15.50 -16.95 -11.72
C LEU A 672 -15.06 -15.87 -10.72
N LEU A 673 -13.76 -15.66 -10.57
CA LEU A 673 -13.22 -14.66 -9.65
C LEU A 673 -13.52 -13.24 -10.12
N GLU A 674 -13.39 -12.98 -11.43
CA GLU A 674 -13.78 -11.72 -12.05
C GLU A 674 -15.28 -11.45 -11.85
N ASP A 675 -16.12 -12.46 -12.14
CA ASP A 675 -17.57 -12.39 -11.95
C ASP A 675 -17.91 -12.05 -10.49
N PHE A 676 -17.23 -12.67 -9.52
CA PHE A 676 -17.43 -12.42 -8.10
C PHE A 676 -17.09 -10.96 -7.72
N PHE A 677 -15.92 -10.46 -8.10
CA PHE A 677 -15.52 -9.09 -7.78
C PHE A 677 -16.41 -8.05 -8.47
N VAL A 678 -16.82 -8.28 -9.72
CA VAL A 678 -17.76 -7.41 -10.41
C VAL A 678 -19.11 -7.36 -9.68
N CYS A 679 -19.62 -8.51 -9.23
CA CYS A 679 -20.87 -8.57 -8.48
C CYS A 679 -20.74 -7.96 -7.07
N LEU A 680 -19.58 -8.07 -6.43
CA LEU A 680 -19.34 -7.51 -5.11
C LEU A 680 -19.29 -5.98 -5.11
N VAL A 681 -18.58 -5.40 -6.08
CA VAL A 681 -18.26 -3.96 -6.10
C VAL A 681 -19.21 -3.17 -7.00
N LEU A 682 -19.60 -3.74 -8.15
CA LEU A 682 -20.41 -3.07 -9.16
C LEU A 682 -21.75 -3.79 -9.34
N TYR A 683 -22.35 -4.21 -8.25
CA TYR A 683 -23.56 -5.03 -8.21
C TYR A 683 -24.69 -4.54 -9.13
N PRO A 684 -25.13 -3.26 -9.09
CA PRO A 684 -26.20 -2.80 -9.96
C PRO A 684 -25.84 -2.88 -11.44
N ALA A 685 -24.58 -2.62 -11.78
CA ALA A 685 -24.08 -2.72 -13.15
C ALA A 685 -24.03 -4.17 -13.63
N ALA A 686 -23.63 -5.12 -12.77
CA ALA A 686 -23.65 -6.54 -13.08
C ALA A 686 -25.07 -7.07 -13.36
N VAL A 687 -26.05 -6.70 -12.54
CA VAL A 687 -27.46 -7.08 -12.73
C VAL A 687 -28.04 -6.45 -13.99
N SER A 688 -27.72 -5.18 -14.27
CA SER A 688 -28.14 -4.49 -15.48
C SER A 688 -27.58 -5.15 -16.74
N GLN A 689 -26.30 -5.52 -16.73
CA GLN A 689 -25.65 -6.23 -17.83
C GLN A 689 -26.28 -7.60 -18.11
N LEU A 690 -26.58 -8.36 -17.06
CA LEU A 690 -27.33 -9.63 -17.17
C LEU A 690 -28.72 -9.41 -17.79
N HIS A 691 -29.40 -8.35 -17.38
CA HIS A 691 -30.72 -8.01 -17.92
C HIS A 691 -30.65 -7.70 -19.42
N PHE A 692 -29.69 -6.90 -19.89
CA PHE A 692 -29.52 -6.63 -21.32
C PHE A 692 -29.19 -7.90 -22.12
N GLN A 693 -28.34 -8.78 -21.60
CA GLN A 693 -28.04 -10.07 -22.23
C GLN A 693 -29.31 -10.92 -22.42
N SER A 694 -30.19 -10.92 -21.42
CA SER A 694 -31.45 -11.64 -21.48
C SER A 694 -32.43 -11.08 -22.52
N MET A 695 -32.43 -9.74 -22.71
CA MET A 695 -33.26 -9.08 -23.71
C MET A 695 -32.78 -9.41 -25.12
N GLU A 696 -31.49 -9.43 -25.38
CA GLU A 696 -30.93 -9.79 -26.69
C GLU A 696 -31.26 -11.21 -27.11
N LYS A 697 -31.14 -12.16 -26.18
CA LYS A 697 -31.51 -13.56 -26.42
C LYS A 697 -32.98 -13.69 -26.82
N LYS A 698 -33.88 -12.92 -26.21
CA LYS A 698 -35.28 -12.89 -26.53
C LYS A 698 -35.55 -12.34 -27.94
N GLN A 699 -34.88 -11.24 -28.30
CA GLN A 699 -35.03 -10.65 -29.67
C GLN A 699 -34.53 -11.60 -30.74
N ASN A 700 -33.39 -12.26 -30.55
CA ASN A 700 -32.88 -13.21 -31.52
C ASN A 700 -33.77 -14.44 -31.66
N ASN A 701 -34.36 -14.95 -30.58
CA ASN A 701 -35.32 -16.06 -30.66
C ASN A 701 -36.64 -15.66 -31.38
N ASP A 702 -37.06 -14.41 -31.26
CA ASP A 702 -38.26 -13.93 -31.95
C ASP A 702 -37.99 -13.69 -33.45
N VAL A 703 -36.77 -13.35 -33.85
CA VAL A 703 -36.34 -13.24 -35.27
C VAL A 703 -36.32 -14.61 -35.95
N TYR A 704 -35.90 -15.67 -35.26
CA TYR A 704 -35.88 -17.04 -35.80
C TYR A 704 -37.24 -17.73 -35.75
N LYS A 705 -38.22 -17.16 -35.05
CA LYS A 705 -39.61 -17.69 -35.00
C LYS A 705 -40.55 -17.05 -36.01
N LYS A 706 -40.12 -16.11 -36.85
CA LYS A 706 -40.91 -15.66 -37.97
C LYS A 706 -40.95 -16.76 -39.03
N PRO A 707 -42.12 -17.31 -39.37
CA PRO A 707 -42.21 -18.32 -40.41
C PRO A 707 -41.69 -17.73 -41.74
N VAL A 708 -40.84 -18.50 -42.41
CA VAL A 708 -40.58 -18.33 -43.84
C VAL A 708 -41.86 -18.79 -44.57
N ASP A 709 -42.91 -17.99 -44.52
CA ASP A 709 -44.10 -18.16 -45.33
C ASP A 709 -44.54 -16.79 -45.82
N SER A 710 -44.06 -16.49 -47.01
CA SER A 710 -44.64 -15.66 -48.07
C SER A 710 -43.56 -15.00 -48.91
N ALA A 711 -43.07 -15.73 -49.89
CA ALA A 711 -42.63 -15.16 -51.16
C ALA A 711 -43.01 -16.13 -52.28
#